data_81ccc42288f52cfc2325b8bed5df52e6
#
_entry.id   81ccc42288f52cfc2325b8bed5df52e6
#
_cell.length_a   1.000
_cell.length_b   1.000
_cell.length_c   1.000
_cell.angle_alpha   90.00
_cell.angle_beta   90.00
_cell.angle_gamma   90.00
#
_symmetry.space_group_name_H-M   'P 1'
#
loop_
_entity.id
_entity.type
_entity.pdbx_description
1 polymer ?
#
loop_
_entity_poly.entity_id
_entity_poly.type
_entity_poly.pdbx_seq_one_letter_code
_entity_poly.pdbx_strand_id
1 'polypeptide(L)'
;MKGKTMIDRKEDNQFHLVSKYEPSGDQPQAIETLVDNIKGGEKAQILKGATGTGKTYTMSQVIQRVNKPTLVIAHNKTLAGQLYGEFKEFFPDNAVEYFVSYYDYYQPEAYVPSSDTYIEKDSSINDEIDKLRHSATSALLERNDVIVVASVSCIYGLGSPKEYADSAVSLRPGQEISRDKLLNDLVDIQFERNDIDFQRGKFRVRGDVVEIFPASRDENAFRVEFFGDEIDRICEIESLTGRNLGEVEHLVLFPATHFMTNEEHMEEAIKNIMEEMEVQVNQFEAEGKLIEAQRIRQRTEYDVEMLREMGYTNGIENYSRHMDGRKEGEPPFTLLDFFPEDFLIMIDESHMTMGQIKGMYNGDQARKKMLVDYGFRLPSALDNRPLRREEFESHVHQIVYVSATPGDYEMEQTETVVEQIIRPTGLLDPEVEVRPTMGQMDDLLGEINARTEKGERVFVTTLTKKMAEDLTDYLKEMGVKVKYMHSDIKTLERTEIIRDLRLGVFDVLIGINLLREGIDVPEVSLVAILDADKEGFLRNERGLIQTIGRAARNSDGHVIMYADKITESMQKAMDETARRREIQMAYNKEHGITPQTIKKEIRDLISITKTNEAEVAEDTVNYSAMNKKERQEAIKKLQKQMHEAAELLDFELAAQIRDMVLELKSMD
;
A
#
# COMPACT_ATOMS: atom_id res chain seq x y z
N MET A 1 -16.45 39.60 -2.98
CA MET A 1 -16.64 38.54 -1.98
C MET A 1 -16.93 37.29 -2.79
N LYS A 2 -15.90 36.48 -3.06
CA LYS A 2 -16.05 35.16 -3.71
C LYS A 2 -16.72 34.26 -2.66
N GLY A 3 -17.87 33.67 -3.02
CA GLY A 3 -18.56 32.74 -2.14
C GLY A 3 -17.67 31.55 -1.82
N LYS A 4 -17.42 31.30 -0.54
CA LYS A 4 -16.81 30.07 -0.08
C LYS A 4 -17.65 28.91 -0.58
N THR A 5 -17.06 28.02 -1.33
CA THR A 5 -17.64 26.71 -1.64
C THR A 5 -17.73 25.97 -0.31
N MET A 6 -18.89 26.03 0.35
CA MET A 6 -19.13 25.21 1.54
C MET A 6 -19.37 23.78 1.04
N ILE A 7 -18.40 22.92 1.22
CA ILE A 7 -18.60 21.48 1.16
C ILE A 7 -19.40 21.16 2.42
N ASP A 8 -20.70 20.84 2.26
CA ASP A 8 -21.54 20.41 3.37
C ASP A 8 -21.11 19.01 3.80
N ARG A 9 -20.20 18.92 4.79
CA ARG A 9 -19.87 17.63 5.41
C ARG A 9 -21.13 17.02 6.00
N LYS A 10 -21.37 15.75 5.71
CA LYS A 10 -22.44 14.98 6.37
C LYS A 10 -21.97 14.65 7.79
N GLU A 11 -22.27 15.55 8.73
CA GLU A 11 -21.83 15.45 10.13
C GLU A 11 -22.53 14.34 10.93
N ASP A 12 -23.70 13.88 10.47
CA ASP A 12 -24.53 12.88 11.18
C ASP A 12 -24.17 11.42 10.88
N ASN A 13 -23.19 11.16 10.04
CA ASN A 13 -22.79 9.80 9.72
C ASN A 13 -22.05 9.15 10.90
N GLN A 14 -22.54 7.99 11.33
CA GLN A 14 -21.93 7.17 12.37
C GLN A 14 -21.39 5.88 11.79
N PHE A 15 -20.34 5.35 12.42
CA PHE A 15 -19.86 4.03 12.08
C PHE A 15 -20.85 2.96 12.52
N HIS A 16 -21.19 2.09 11.59
CA HIS A 16 -22.09 0.97 11.81
C HIS A 16 -21.38 -0.36 11.53
N LEU A 17 -20.96 -1.05 12.60
CA LEU A 17 -20.27 -2.34 12.50
C LEU A 17 -21.26 -3.45 12.21
N VAL A 18 -21.04 -4.19 11.13
CA VAL A 18 -21.78 -5.41 10.77
C VAL A 18 -20.85 -6.61 10.99
N SER A 19 -21.19 -7.47 11.94
CA SER A 19 -20.36 -8.65 12.22
C SER A 19 -21.23 -9.83 12.68
N LYS A 20 -20.81 -11.03 12.29
CA LYS A 20 -21.35 -12.31 12.81
C LYS A 20 -20.69 -12.72 14.14
N TYR A 21 -19.66 -12.00 14.55
CA TYR A 21 -18.86 -12.29 15.73
C TYR A 21 -19.27 -11.36 16.88
N GLU A 22 -19.22 -11.90 18.09
CA GLU A 22 -19.31 -11.13 19.32
C GLU A 22 -17.92 -11.10 20.01
N PRO A 23 -17.60 -10.01 20.74
CA PRO A 23 -16.35 -9.94 21.48
C PRO A 23 -16.21 -11.09 22.46
N SER A 24 -15.08 -11.77 22.43
CA SER A 24 -14.80 -12.93 23.28
C SER A 24 -13.37 -12.94 23.82
N GLY A 25 -13.10 -13.75 24.82
CA GLY A 25 -11.79 -13.80 25.47
C GLY A 25 -11.44 -12.47 26.14
N ASP A 26 -10.28 -11.91 25.81
CA ASP A 26 -9.79 -10.62 26.32
C ASP A 26 -10.42 -9.43 25.57
N GLN A 27 -11.08 -9.66 24.44
CA GLN A 27 -11.58 -8.58 23.59
C GLN A 27 -12.54 -7.62 24.30
N PRO A 28 -13.55 -8.05 25.09
CA PRO A 28 -14.45 -7.14 25.78
C PRO A 28 -13.70 -6.14 26.66
N GLN A 29 -12.78 -6.62 27.50
CA GLN A 29 -12.01 -5.77 28.39
C GLN A 29 -11.04 -4.87 27.61
N ALA A 30 -10.38 -5.40 26.57
CA ALA A 30 -9.47 -4.63 25.73
C ALA A 30 -10.22 -3.48 25.03
N ILE A 31 -11.39 -3.75 24.46
CA ILE A 31 -12.22 -2.75 23.78
C ILE A 31 -12.64 -1.66 24.77
N GLU A 32 -13.19 -2.04 25.94
CA GLU A 32 -13.62 -1.07 26.94
C GLU A 32 -12.47 -0.18 27.41
N THR A 33 -11.34 -0.78 27.75
CA THR A 33 -10.15 -0.04 28.20
C THR A 33 -9.66 0.93 27.14
N LEU A 34 -9.54 0.49 25.89
CA LEU A 34 -9.09 1.34 24.79
C LEU A 34 -10.07 2.51 24.54
N VAL A 35 -11.37 2.23 24.55
CA VAL A 35 -12.39 3.25 24.33
C VAL A 35 -12.44 4.27 25.45
N ASP A 36 -12.39 3.83 26.69
CA ASP A 36 -12.42 4.72 27.86
C ASP A 36 -11.20 5.62 27.91
N ASN A 37 -10.01 5.09 27.59
CA ASN A 37 -8.79 5.87 27.52
C ASN A 37 -8.85 6.93 26.38
N ILE A 38 -9.36 6.55 25.19
CA ILE A 38 -9.54 7.51 24.08
C ILE A 38 -10.52 8.62 24.49
N LYS A 39 -11.67 8.25 25.08
CA LYS A 39 -12.66 9.23 25.57
C LYS A 39 -12.14 10.06 26.75
N GLY A 40 -11.24 9.49 27.54
CA GLY A 40 -10.52 10.18 28.61
C GLY A 40 -9.44 11.14 28.15
N GLY A 41 -9.12 11.17 26.85
CA GLY A 41 -8.11 12.07 26.27
C GLY A 41 -6.68 11.51 26.32
N GLU A 42 -6.51 10.20 26.58
CA GLU A 42 -5.19 9.55 26.51
C GLU A 42 -4.60 9.70 25.11
N LYS A 43 -3.38 10.22 25.00
CA LYS A 43 -2.75 10.48 23.70
C LYS A 43 -2.26 9.22 23.02
N ALA A 44 -1.70 8.28 23.76
CA ALA A 44 -1.09 7.07 23.21
C ALA A 44 -1.40 5.85 24.06
N GLN A 45 -1.65 4.70 23.42
CA GLN A 45 -1.81 3.41 24.10
C GLN A 45 -1.40 2.27 23.18
N ILE A 46 -1.08 1.11 23.77
CA ILE A 46 -0.63 -0.07 23.05
C ILE A 46 -1.66 -1.18 23.19
N LEU A 47 -2.11 -1.74 22.07
CA LEU A 47 -2.80 -3.03 22.00
C LEU A 47 -1.77 -4.12 21.73
N LYS A 48 -1.30 -4.81 22.79
CA LYS A 48 -0.39 -5.95 22.68
C LYS A 48 -1.19 -7.22 22.44
N GLY A 49 -1.43 -7.53 21.17
CA GLY A 49 -2.29 -8.66 20.77
C GLY A 49 -1.50 -9.79 20.12
N ALA A 50 -1.60 -11.02 20.67
CA ALA A 50 -0.99 -12.18 20.06
C ALA A 50 -1.56 -12.44 18.64
N THR A 51 -0.85 -13.21 17.82
CA THR A 51 -1.33 -13.58 16.48
C THR A 51 -2.59 -14.45 16.60
N GLY A 52 -3.63 -14.08 15.84
CA GLY A 52 -4.89 -14.83 15.79
C GLY A 52 -5.90 -14.49 16.90
N THR A 53 -5.67 -13.45 17.70
CA THR A 53 -6.60 -13.01 18.75
C THR A 53 -7.74 -12.10 18.23
N GLY A 54 -7.75 -11.76 16.95
CA GLY A 54 -8.79 -10.91 16.34
C GLY A 54 -8.53 -9.42 16.58
N LYS A 55 -7.29 -8.95 16.49
CA LYS A 55 -6.93 -7.53 16.66
C LYS A 55 -7.73 -6.61 15.75
N THR A 56 -7.92 -6.97 14.47
CA THR A 56 -8.69 -6.16 13.50
C THR A 56 -10.14 -5.98 13.98
N TYR A 57 -10.75 -7.03 14.52
CA TYR A 57 -12.09 -6.94 15.08
C TYR A 57 -12.14 -6.03 16.32
N THR A 58 -11.15 -6.12 17.20
CA THR A 58 -11.02 -5.19 18.34
C THR A 58 -10.89 -3.74 17.87
N MET A 59 -10.04 -3.48 16.86
CA MET A 59 -9.91 -2.15 16.25
C MET A 59 -11.25 -1.66 15.69
N SER A 60 -12.00 -2.51 14.98
CA SER A 60 -13.31 -2.16 14.42
C SER A 60 -14.32 -1.80 15.51
N GLN A 61 -14.35 -2.55 16.60
CA GLN A 61 -15.19 -2.25 17.77
C GLN A 61 -14.85 -0.91 18.43
N VAL A 62 -13.54 -0.60 18.54
CA VAL A 62 -13.08 0.69 19.06
C VAL A 62 -13.50 1.82 18.14
N ILE A 63 -13.28 1.70 16.83
CA ILE A 63 -13.68 2.71 15.82
C ILE A 63 -15.16 3.04 15.93
N GLN A 64 -16.02 2.02 15.95
CA GLN A 64 -17.48 2.22 16.09
C GLN A 64 -17.84 2.98 17.37
N ARG A 65 -17.25 2.62 18.53
CA ARG A 65 -17.61 3.18 19.83
C ARG A 65 -17.03 4.58 20.07
N VAL A 66 -15.91 4.89 19.43
CA VAL A 66 -15.26 6.20 19.51
C VAL A 66 -15.86 7.16 18.48
N ASN A 67 -16.29 6.64 17.33
CA ASN A 67 -16.93 7.38 16.23
C ASN A 67 -16.11 8.57 15.71
N LYS A 68 -14.81 8.35 15.47
CA LYS A 68 -13.89 9.34 14.89
C LYS A 68 -13.37 8.86 13.51
N PRO A 69 -13.14 9.77 12.54
CA PRO A 69 -12.39 9.43 11.35
C PRO A 69 -11.09 8.74 11.74
N THR A 70 -10.76 7.65 11.09
CA THR A 70 -9.64 6.82 11.52
C THR A 70 -8.66 6.55 10.39
N LEU A 71 -7.38 6.77 10.66
CA LEU A 71 -6.27 6.37 9.80
C LEU A 71 -5.64 5.09 10.35
N VAL A 72 -5.68 4.01 9.56
CA VAL A 72 -5.03 2.73 9.88
C VAL A 72 -3.77 2.61 9.03
N ILE A 73 -2.59 2.57 9.63
CA ILE A 73 -1.32 2.49 8.91
C ILE A 73 -0.73 1.08 9.03
N ALA A 74 -0.39 0.48 7.90
CA ALA A 74 0.29 -0.80 7.80
C ALA A 74 1.67 -0.63 7.14
N HIS A 75 2.63 -1.49 7.50
CA HIS A 75 4.01 -1.36 7.02
C HIS A 75 4.22 -1.76 5.55
N ASN A 76 3.28 -2.45 4.90
CA ASN A 76 3.35 -2.81 3.48
C ASN A 76 1.98 -2.86 2.80
N LYS A 77 1.97 -2.85 1.44
CA LYS A 77 0.75 -2.89 0.63
C LYS A 77 -0.10 -4.14 0.86
N THR A 78 0.52 -5.30 1.04
CA THR A 78 -0.20 -6.58 1.21
C THR A 78 -1.01 -6.59 2.50
N LEU A 79 -0.40 -6.18 3.61
CA LEU A 79 -1.10 -6.07 4.89
C LEU A 79 -2.18 -4.98 4.85
N ALA A 80 -1.87 -3.83 4.24
CA ALA A 80 -2.87 -2.77 4.04
C ALA A 80 -4.07 -3.27 3.23
N GLY A 81 -3.85 -4.03 2.15
CA GLY A 81 -4.91 -4.63 1.35
C GLY A 81 -5.76 -5.65 2.12
N GLN A 82 -5.13 -6.46 2.95
CA GLN A 82 -5.83 -7.40 3.83
C GLN A 82 -6.72 -6.65 4.83
N LEU A 83 -6.18 -5.65 5.54
CA LEU A 83 -6.92 -4.85 6.51
C LEU A 83 -8.07 -4.08 5.83
N TYR A 84 -7.82 -3.51 4.65
CA TYR A 84 -8.86 -2.85 3.87
C TYR A 84 -10.04 -3.78 3.57
N GLY A 85 -9.78 -5.02 3.12
CA GLY A 85 -10.82 -6.01 2.89
C GLY A 85 -11.57 -6.38 4.16
N GLU A 86 -10.87 -6.58 5.28
CA GLU A 86 -11.49 -6.90 6.58
C GLU A 86 -12.36 -5.72 7.08
N PHE A 87 -11.87 -4.47 7.00
CA PHE A 87 -12.66 -3.30 7.40
C PHE A 87 -13.87 -3.07 6.49
N LYS A 88 -13.77 -3.33 5.18
CA LYS A 88 -14.91 -3.26 4.27
C LYS A 88 -16.00 -4.27 4.60
N GLU A 89 -15.64 -5.47 5.03
CA GLU A 89 -16.59 -6.47 5.50
C GLU A 89 -17.28 -6.02 6.81
N PHE A 90 -16.55 -5.36 7.71
CA PHE A 90 -17.07 -4.88 8.98
C PHE A 90 -17.90 -3.59 8.87
N PHE A 91 -17.61 -2.74 7.88
CA PHE A 91 -18.26 -1.45 7.68
C PHE A 91 -18.76 -1.28 6.25
N PRO A 92 -19.74 -2.11 5.80
CA PRO A 92 -20.20 -2.11 4.42
C PRO A 92 -20.89 -0.80 3.99
N ASP A 93 -21.46 -0.06 4.93
CA ASP A 93 -22.23 1.18 4.67
C ASP A 93 -21.40 2.47 4.93
N ASN A 94 -20.19 2.33 5.49
CA ASN A 94 -19.32 3.46 5.78
C ASN A 94 -18.21 3.59 4.72
N ALA A 95 -17.55 4.75 4.69
CA ALA A 95 -16.44 4.98 3.79
C ALA A 95 -15.16 4.26 4.29
N VAL A 96 -14.87 3.10 3.73
CA VAL A 96 -13.59 2.43 3.93
C VAL A 96 -12.76 2.62 2.68
N GLU A 97 -11.64 3.33 2.82
CA GLU A 97 -10.80 3.80 1.74
C GLU A 97 -9.40 3.18 1.79
N TYR A 98 -8.73 3.12 0.63
CA TYR A 98 -7.42 2.51 0.50
C TYR A 98 -6.41 3.52 -0.04
N PHE A 99 -5.31 3.73 0.70
CA PHE A 99 -4.30 4.73 0.33
C PHE A 99 -2.89 4.15 0.43
N VAL A 100 -2.39 3.63 -0.68
CA VAL A 100 -1.02 3.11 -0.77
C VAL A 100 -0.27 3.77 -1.92
N SER A 101 1.02 3.45 -2.10
CA SER A 101 1.76 3.92 -3.28
C SER A 101 1.09 3.41 -4.57
N TYR A 102 0.78 4.31 -5.49
CA TYR A 102 0.14 3.99 -6.77
C TYR A 102 1.10 3.46 -7.84
N TYR A 103 2.38 3.31 -7.50
CA TYR A 103 3.36 2.74 -8.43
C TYR A 103 3.35 1.20 -8.35
N ASP A 104 3.17 0.53 -9.49
CA ASP A 104 3.43 -0.91 -9.64
C ASP A 104 4.91 -1.19 -9.72
N TYR A 105 5.61 -0.32 -10.45
CA TYR A 105 7.06 -0.26 -10.52
C TYR A 105 7.52 1.17 -10.24
N TYR A 106 8.54 1.32 -9.42
CA TYR A 106 9.14 2.61 -9.11
C TYR A 106 10.65 2.53 -8.99
N GLN A 107 11.33 3.12 -9.96
CA GLN A 107 12.76 3.40 -9.89
C GLN A 107 12.94 4.89 -9.62
N PRO A 108 13.39 5.29 -8.44
CA PRO A 108 13.61 6.69 -8.15
C PRO A 108 14.77 7.24 -8.96
N GLU A 109 14.66 8.50 -9.34
CA GLU A 109 15.77 9.26 -9.92
C GLU A 109 16.97 9.24 -8.96
N ALA A 110 18.16 8.93 -9.47
CA ALA A 110 19.37 8.87 -8.67
C ALA A 110 20.61 9.18 -9.50
N TYR A 111 21.67 9.62 -8.85
CA TYR A 111 22.98 9.79 -9.46
C TYR A 111 24.06 9.08 -8.65
N VAL A 112 24.92 8.32 -9.35
CA VAL A 112 26.04 7.57 -8.77
C VAL A 112 27.35 8.20 -9.22
N PRO A 113 27.98 9.06 -8.41
CA PRO A 113 29.17 9.82 -8.81
C PRO A 113 30.36 8.93 -9.18
N SER A 114 30.50 7.77 -8.54
CA SER A 114 31.64 6.86 -8.78
C SER A 114 31.67 6.24 -10.19
N SER A 115 30.51 6.13 -10.83
CA SER A 115 30.36 5.60 -12.20
C SER A 115 29.87 6.64 -13.20
N ASP A 116 29.67 7.91 -12.77
CA ASP A 116 29.05 8.98 -13.56
C ASP A 116 27.74 8.50 -14.22
N THR A 117 26.92 7.79 -13.43
CA THR A 117 25.68 7.18 -13.93
C THR A 117 24.48 7.93 -13.38
N TYR A 118 23.73 8.57 -14.27
CA TYR A 118 22.42 9.10 -13.97
C TYR A 118 21.35 8.05 -14.24
N ILE A 119 20.51 7.80 -13.25
CA ILE A 119 19.37 6.90 -13.32
C ILE A 119 18.14 7.78 -13.41
N GLU A 120 17.48 7.77 -14.55
CA GLU A 120 16.23 8.48 -14.75
C GLU A 120 15.10 7.85 -13.90
N LYS A 121 14.16 8.69 -13.46
CA LYS A 121 12.94 8.20 -12.82
C LYS A 121 12.17 7.34 -13.82
N ASP A 122 11.91 6.10 -13.46
CA ASP A 122 11.05 5.19 -14.21
C ASP A 122 9.94 4.66 -13.31
N SER A 123 8.70 4.76 -13.77
CA SER A 123 7.56 4.37 -12.95
C SER A 123 6.37 3.99 -13.81
N SER A 124 5.66 2.95 -13.42
CA SER A 124 4.33 2.63 -13.93
C SER A 124 3.29 2.92 -12.86
N ILE A 125 2.26 3.66 -13.25
CA ILE A 125 1.15 4.03 -12.36
C ILE A 125 0.07 2.95 -12.49
N ASN A 126 -0.47 2.55 -11.34
CA ASN A 126 -1.64 1.69 -11.27
C ASN A 126 -2.89 2.57 -11.16
N ASP A 127 -3.69 2.61 -12.21
CA ASP A 127 -4.89 3.46 -12.29
C ASP A 127 -5.93 3.12 -11.23
N GLU A 128 -6.05 1.85 -10.85
CA GLU A 128 -6.97 1.41 -9.80
C GLU A 128 -6.56 1.97 -8.43
N ILE A 129 -5.26 1.90 -8.10
CA ILE A 129 -4.76 2.46 -6.84
C ILE A 129 -4.85 3.99 -6.87
N ASP A 130 -4.59 4.62 -8.00
CA ASP A 130 -4.72 6.07 -8.14
C ASP A 130 -6.17 6.52 -7.90
N LYS A 131 -7.15 5.84 -8.48
CA LYS A 131 -8.58 6.04 -8.22
C LYS A 131 -8.91 5.94 -6.73
N LEU A 132 -8.43 4.88 -6.04
CA LEU A 132 -8.68 4.69 -4.62
C LEU A 132 -8.07 5.79 -3.76
N ARG A 133 -6.93 6.38 -4.18
CA ARG A 133 -6.32 7.53 -3.51
C ARG A 133 -7.19 8.79 -3.65
N HIS A 134 -7.72 9.05 -4.85
CA HIS A 134 -8.67 10.13 -5.07
C HIS A 134 -9.98 9.92 -4.29
N SER A 135 -10.47 8.69 -4.21
CA SER A 135 -11.63 8.34 -3.38
C SER A 135 -11.38 8.66 -1.90
N ALA A 136 -10.20 8.29 -1.37
CA ALA A 136 -9.86 8.56 0.03
C ALA A 136 -9.82 10.06 0.36
N THR A 137 -9.18 10.89 -0.46
CA THR A 137 -9.11 12.33 -0.24
C THR A 137 -10.48 13.02 -0.36
N SER A 138 -11.30 12.61 -1.34
CA SER A 138 -12.66 13.11 -1.50
C SER A 138 -13.54 12.73 -0.31
N ALA A 139 -13.50 11.46 0.13
CA ALA A 139 -14.27 10.99 1.27
C ALA A 139 -13.93 11.74 2.55
N LEU A 140 -12.63 12.01 2.81
CA LEU A 140 -12.19 12.78 3.98
C LEU A 140 -12.71 14.21 4.01
N LEU A 141 -12.95 14.81 2.85
CA LEU A 141 -13.51 16.16 2.75
C LEU A 141 -15.04 16.20 2.86
N GLU A 142 -15.72 15.10 2.47
CA GLU A 142 -17.19 15.04 2.41
C GLU A 142 -17.83 14.38 3.63
N ARG A 143 -17.13 13.46 4.33
CA ARG A 143 -17.72 12.57 5.36
C ARG A 143 -16.89 12.58 6.64
N ASN A 144 -17.53 12.21 7.75
CA ASN A 144 -16.88 12.00 9.05
C ASN A 144 -16.75 10.51 9.42
N ASP A 145 -17.47 9.63 8.76
CA ASP A 145 -17.44 8.18 8.97
C ASP A 145 -16.47 7.49 8.00
N VAL A 146 -15.21 7.93 8.02
CA VAL A 146 -14.17 7.48 7.08
C VAL A 146 -13.08 6.69 7.80
N ILE A 147 -12.78 5.50 7.30
CA ILE A 147 -11.62 4.71 7.67
C ILE A 147 -10.68 4.68 6.46
N VAL A 148 -9.49 5.25 6.58
CA VAL A 148 -8.48 5.12 5.53
C VAL A 148 -7.44 4.10 5.96
N VAL A 149 -7.30 3.02 5.19
CA VAL A 149 -6.24 2.04 5.37
C VAL A 149 -5.09 2.38 4.45
N ALA A 150 -3.96 2.75 5.04
CA ALA A 150 -2.82 3.26 4.31
C ALA A 150 -1.54 2.45 4.54
N SER A 151 -0.63 2.49 3.58
CA SER A 151 0.78 2.16 3.83
C SER A 151 1.53 3.40 4.31
N VAL A 152 2.81 3.25 4.66
CA VAL A 152 3.65 4.39 5.07
C VAL A 152 3.76 5.48 3.99
N SER A 153 3.29 5.22 2.76
CA SER A 153 3.16 6.26 1.72
C SER A 153 2.28 7.46 2.11
N CYS A 154 1.44 7.32 3.14
CA CYS A 154 0.61 8.42 3.67
C CYS A 154 1.41 9.60 4.24
N ILE A 155 2.70 9.43 4.56
CA ILE A 155 3.57 10.50 5.04
C ILE A 155 4.31 11.25 3.93
N TYR A 156 4.09 10.89 2.66
CA TYR A 156 4.67 11.58 1.49
C TYR A 156 3.77 12.73 1.02
N GLY A 157 4.39 13.71 0.34
CA GLY A 157 3.70 14.87 -0.20
C GLY A 157 2.54 14.50 -1.12
N LEU A 158 1.39 15.15 -0.92
CA LEU A 158 0.15 14.91 -1.66
C LEU A 158 -0.43 16.17 -2.30
N GLY A 159 -0.01 17.35 -1.88
CA GLY A 159 -0.59 18.64 -2.26
C GLY A 159 -1.45 19.24 -1.14
N SER A 160 -1.76 20.52 -1.27
CA SER A 160 -2.50 21.28 -0.27
C SER A 160 -3.97 20.83 -0.19
N PRO A 161 -4.48 20.35 0.98
CA PRO A 161 -5.90 20.03 1.13
C PRO A 161 -6.80 21.23 0.90
N LYS A 162 -6.33 22.43 1.26
CA LYS A 162 -7.07 23.67 1.08
C LYS A 162 -7.24 24.01 -0.40
N GLU A 163 -6.15 23.98 -1.17
CA GLU A 163 -6.20 24.23 -2.62
C GLU A 163 -7.08 23.18 -3.33
N TYR A 164 -6.95 21.92 -2.91
CA TYR A 164 -7.77 20.83 -3.44
C TYR A 164 -9.26 21.02 -3.16
N ALA A 165 -9.63 21.42 -1.95
CA ALA A 165 -11.01 21.69 -1.56
C ALA A 165 -11.56 23.00 -2.17
N ASP A 166 -10.77 24.07 -2.20
CA ASP A 166 -11.18 25.37 -2.74
C ASP A 166 -11.34 25.33 -4.27
N SER A 167 -10.68 24.41 -4.95
CA SER A 167 -10.81 24.17 -6.40
C SER A 167 -12.03 23.32 -6.76
N ALA A 168 -12.70 22.67 -5.80
CA ALA A 168 -13.82 21.81 -6.10
C ALA A 168 -14.99 22.58 -6.76
N VAL A 169 -15.60 21.97 -7.79
CA VAL A 169 -16.74 22.51 -8.52
C VAL A 169 -18.03 21.96 -7.94
N SER A 170 -18.88 22.83 -7.41
CA SER A 170 -20.17 22.50 -6.81
C SER A 170 -21.31 22.82 -7.75
N LEU A 171 -22.16 21.86 -8.09
CA LEU A 171 -23.26 21.96 -9.03
C LEU A 171 -24.58 21.52 -8.40
N ARG A 172 -25.66 22.26 -8.69
CA ARG A 172 -27.03 21.94 -8.23
C ARG A 172 -28.05 22.18 -9.34
N PRO A 173 -29.12 21.38 -9.45
CA PRO A 173 -30.26 21.72 -10.30
C PRO A 173 -30.82 23.13 -9.97
N GLY A 174 -31.19 23.90 -10.99
CA GLY A 174 -31.63 25.27 -10.83
C GLY A 174 -30.48 26.31 -10.67
N GLN A 175 -29.23 25.90 -10.74
CA GLN A 175 -28.10 26.82 -10.65
C GLN A 175 -27.91 27.57 -11.98
N GLU A 176 -27.86 28.91 -11.92
CA GLU A 176 -27.49 29.76 -13.05
C GLU A 176 -25.98 29.72 -13.29
N ILE A 177 -25.58 28.97 -14.30
CA ILE A 177 -24.21 28.85 -14.79
C ILE A 177 -24.24 28.49 -16.28
N SER A 178 -23.48 29.19 -17.11
CA SER A 178 -23.38 28.81 -18.52
C SER A 178 -22.59 27.50 -18.67
N ARG A 179 -22.98 26.72 -19.69
CA ARG A 179 -22.25 25.50 -20.05
C ARG A 179 -20.76 25.77 -20.27
N ASP A 180 -20.42 26.82 -20.98
CA ASP A 180 -19.04 27.16 -21.33
C ASP A 180 -18.23 27.52 -20.07
N LYS A 181 -18.86 28.12 -19.04
CA LYS A 181 -18.21 28.34 -17.76
C LYS A 181 -17.92 27.03 -17.05
N LEU A 182 -18.88 26.09 -17.04
CA LEU A 182 -18.64 24.77 -16.47
C LEU A 182 -17.49 24.06 -17.17
N LEU A 183 -17.41 24.14 -18.51
CA LEU A 183 -16.31 23.53 -19.26
C LEU A 183 -14.94 24.10 -18.88
N ASN A 184 -14.85 25.42 -18.69
CA ASN A 184 -13.63 26.07 -18.21
C ASN A 184 -13.30 25.63 -16.77
N ASP A 185 -14.29 25.64 -15.87
CA ASP A 185 -14.09 25.21 -14.49
C ASP A 185 -13.60 23.74 -14.41
N LEU A 186 -14.05 22.86 -15.31
CA LEU A 186 -13.56 21.46 -15.41
C LEU A 186 -12.10 21.38 -15.88
N VAL A 187 -11.73 22.18 -16.88
CA VAL A 187 -10.33 22.24 -17.33
C VAL A 187 -9.43 22.83 -16.25
N ASP A 188 -9.88 23.84 -15.52
CA ASP A 188 -9.14 24.45 -14.41
C ASP A 188 -8.84 23.41 -13.29
N ILE A 189 -9.75 22.47 -13.07
CA ILE A 189 -9.54 21.35 -12.12
C ILE A 189 -8.92 20.10 -12.75
N GLN A 190 -8.26 20.28 -13.90
CA GLN A 190 -7.46 19.27 -14.60
C GLN A 190 -8.26 18.09 -15.17
N PHE A 191 -9.54 18.29 -15.51
CA PHE A 191 -10.28 17.34 -16.33
C PHE A 191 -9.94 17.55 -17.81
N GLU A 192 -9.76 16.47 -18.53
CA GLU A 192 -9.50 16.47 -19.97
C GLU A 192 -10.81 16.33 -20.75
N ARG A 193 -11.02 17.16 -21.79
CA ARG A 193 -12.12 16.96 -22.72
C ARG A 193 -11.78 15.84 -23.70
N ASN A 194 -12.56 14.77 -23.68
CA ASN A 194 -12.43 13.68 -24.66
C ASN A 194 -13.82 13.12 -25.00
N ASP A 195 -14.30 13.45 -26.22
CA ASP A 195 -15.63 13.07 -26.69
C ASP A 195 -15.68 11.60 -27.18
N ILE A 196 -14.53 10.94 -27.35
CA ILE A 196 -14.39 9.57 -27.88
C ILE A 196 -14.06 8.59 -26.77
N ASP A 197 -12.98 8.85 -26.03
CA ASP A 197 -12.48 8.00 -24.96
C ASP A 197 -12.89 8.59 -23.60
N PHE A 198 -14.04 8.12 -23.08
CA PHE A 198 -14.64 8.62 -21.86
C PHE A 198 -14.18 7.79 -20.66
N GLN A 199 -13.09 8.22 -20.04
CA GLN A 199 -12.45 7.60 -18.88
C GLN A 199 -12.44 8.54 -17.66
N ARG A 200 -11.93 8.07 -16.53
CA ARG A 200 -11.73 8.84 -15.30
C ARG A 200 -10.95 10.15 -15.56
N GLY A 201 -11.35 11.22 -14.89
CA GLY A 201 -10.74 12.54 -15.06
C GLY A 201 -11.06 13.19 -16.40
N LYS A 202 -12.01 12.66 -17.17
CA LYS A 202 -12.42 13.21 -18.46
C LYS A 202 -13.87 13.64 -18.46
N PHE A 203 -14.19 14.57 -19.36
CA PHE A 203 -15.56 14.96 -19.67
C PHE A 203 -15.82 14.99 -21.16
N ARG A 204 -17.07 14.82 -21.55
CA ARG A 204 -17.51 14.95 -22.94
C ARG A 204 -18.76 15.80 -23.06
N VAL A 205 -18.94 16.41 -24.23
CA VAL A 205 -20.01 17.38 -24.48
C VAL A 205 -20.84 16.96 -25.68
N ARG A 206 -22.17 16.91 -25.51
CA ARG A 206 -23.12 16.62 -26.57
C ARG A 206 -24.29 17.58 -26.52
N GLY A 207 -24.25 18.66 -27.31
CA GLY A 207 -25.26 19.70 -27.26
C GLY A 207 -25.30 20.42 -25.92
N ASP A 208 -26.44 20.40 -25.26
CA ASP A 208 -26.65 21.01 -23.94
C ASP A 208 -26.39 20.04 -22.77
N VAL A 209 -25.72 18.92 -23.04
CA VAL A 209 -25.37 17.88 -22.06
C VAL A 209 -23.88 17.79 -21.87
N VAL A 210 -23.45 17.84 -20.64
CA VAL A 210 -22.05 17.58 -20.23
C VAL A 210 -22.01 16.31 -19.39
N GLU A 211 -21.25 15.33 -19.83
CA GLU A 211 -21.02 14.11 -19.07
C GLU A 211 -19.61 14.14 -18.49
N ILE A 212 -19.49 13.86 -17.17
CA ILE A 212 -18.27 14.04 -16.39
C ILE A 212 -17.96 12.75 -15.65
N PHE A 213 -16.74 12.22 -15.82
CA PHE A 213 -16.29 11.02 -15.15
C PHE A 213 -15.26 11.39 -14.07
N PRO A 214 -15.65 11.46 -12.78
CA PRO A 214 -14.75 11.85 -11.71
C PRO A 214 -13.55 10.90 -11.55
N ALA A 215 -12.41 11.43 -11.14
CA ALA A 215 -11.19 10.65 -10.90
C ALA A 215 -11.34 9.61 -9.78
N SER A 216 -12.27 9.84 -8.84
CA SER A 216 -12.56 8.99 -7.68
C SER A 216 -13.58 7.86 -7.93
N ARG A 217 -14.18 7.78 -9.14
CA ARG A 217 -15.25 6.81 -9.45
C ARG A 217 -14.76 5.71 -10.39
N ASP A 218 -15.47 4.60 -10.43
CA ASP A 218 -15.11 3.39 -11.17
C ASP A 218 -15.97 3.18 -12.41
N GLU A 219 -17.27 3.07 -12.20
CA GLU A 219 -18.22 2.72 -13.25
C GLU A 219 -19.23 3.84 -13.54
N ASN A 220 -19.38 4.76 -12.57
CA ASN A 220 -20.43 5.78 -12.62
C ASN A 220 -19.86 7.15 -12.97
N ALA A 221 -20.51 7.79 -13.89
CA ALA A 221 -20.27 9.18 -14.28
C ALA A 221 -21.49 10.05 -13.97
N PHE A 222 -21.36 11.33 -14.14
CA PHE A 222 -22.47 12.26 -13.97
C PHE A 222 -22.83 12.93 -15.28
N ARG A 223 -24.11 13.10 -15.50
CA ARG A 223 -24.68 13.85 -16.64
C ARG A 223 -25.33 15.11 -16.12
N VAL A 224 -24.86 16.27 -16.59
CA VAL A 224 -25.38 17.59 -16.31
C VAL A 224 -26.12 18.06 -17.54
N GLU A 225 -27.42 18.30 -17.45
CA GLU A 225 -28.28 18.75 -18.54
C GLU A 225 -28.61 20.22 -18.33
N PHE A 226 -28.43 21.03 -19.39
CA PHE A 226 -28.64 22.46 -19.36
C PHE A 226 -29.92 22.86 -20.10
N PHE A 227 -30.59 23.86 -19.58
CA PHE A 227 -31.63 24.60 -20.30
C PHE A 227 -31.24 26.09 -20.39
N GLY A 228 -30.63 26.47 -21.48
CA GLY A 228 -29.97 27.77 -21.61
C GLY A 228 -28.73 27.87 -20.69
N ASP A 229 -28.71 28.86 -19.82
CA ASP A 229 -27.65 29.10 -18.84
C ASP A 229 -28.03 28.61 -17.41
N GLU A 230 -28.93 27.64 -17.32
CA GLU A 230 -29.35 27.04 -16.06
C GLU A 230 -29.17 25.51 -16.11
N ILE A 231 -28.74 24.91 -15.02
CA ILE A 231 -28.71 23.44 -14.86
C ILE A 231 -30.15 22.95 -14.61
N ASP A 232 -30.70 22.26 -15.59
CA ASP A 232 -32.06 21.67 -15.49
C ASP A 232 -32.02 20.42 -14.61
N ARG A 233 -31.03 19.52 -14.82
CA ARG A 233 -30.96 18.25 -14.11
C ARG A 233 -29.54 17.72 -14.01
N ILE A 234 -29.27 17.01 -12.90
CA ILE A 234 -28.03 16.25 -12.71
C ILE A 234 -28.41 14.79 -12.44
N CYS A 235 -27.84 13.86 -13.21
CA CYS A 235 -28.08 12.43 -13.07
C CYS A 235 -26.77 11.67 -12.89
N GLU A 236 -26.76 10.66 -12.02
CA GLU A 236 -25.73 9.62 -12.02
C GLU A 236 -26.02 8.64 -13.15
N ILE A 237 -25.01 8.30 -13.93
CA ILE A 237 -25.13 7.40 -15.09
C ILE A 237 -24.06 6.32 -15.06
N GLU A 238 -24.36 5.16 -15.60
CA GLU A 238 -23.36 4.15 -15.91
C GLU A 238 -22.49 4.63 -17.09
N SER A 239 -21.19 4.71 -16.91
CA SER A 239 -20.27 5.36 -17.88
C SER A 239 -20.28 4.69 -19.25
N LEU A 240 -20.39 3.34 -19.29
CA LEU A 240 -20.38 2.54 -20.51
C LEU A 240 -21.66 2.62 -21.30
N THR A 241 -22.82 2.47 -20.66
CA THR A 241 -24.12 2.38 -21.32
C THR A 241 -24.86 3.71 -21.37
N GLY A 242 -24.49 4.68 -20.52
CA GLY A 242 -25.21 5.95 -20.33
C GLY A 242 -26.57 5.80 -19.63
N ARG A 243 -26.82 4.62 -19.03
CA ARG A 243 -28.08 4.34 -18.30
C ARG A 243 -28.16 5.24 -17.07
N ASN A 244 -29.29 5.92 -16.89
CA ASN A 244 -29.57 6.73 -15.72
C ASN A 244 -29.75 5.83 -14.48
N LEU A 245 -29.00 6.09 -13.41
CA LEU A 245 -29.02 5.38 -12.15
C LEU A 245 -29.81 6.13 -11.07
N GLY A 246 -29.98 7.45 -11.21
CA GLY A 246 -30.72 8.28 -10.29
C GLY A 246 -30.43 9.76 -10.49
N GLU A 247 -31.30 10.62 -9.95
CA GLU A 247 -31.11 12.07 -9.94
C GLU A 247 -30.30 12.48 -8.70
N VAL A 248 -29.47 13.52 -8.87
CA VAL A 248 -28.58 14.04 -7.83
C VAL A 248 -28.91 15.51 -7.58
N GLU A 249 -29.21 15.84 -6.34
CA GLU A 249 -29.56 17.21 -5.95
C GLU A 249 -28.34 18.12 -5.74
N HIS A 250 -27.20 17.53 -5.44
CA HIS A 250 -25.94 18.25 -5.25
C HIS A 250 -24.76 17.39 -5.69
N LEU A 251 -23.97 17.89 -6.62
CA LEU A 251 -22.76 17.26 -7.13
C LEU A 251 -21.54 18.11 -6.77
N VAL A 252 -20.56 17.52 -6.12
CA VAL A 252 -19.24 18.12 -5.89
C VAL A 252 -18.20 17.35 -6.71
N LEU A 253 -17.46 18.07 -7.55
CA LEU A 253 -16.40 17.51 -8.37
C LEU A 253 -15.06 17.98 -7.82
N PHE A 254 -14.24 17.06 -7.37
CA PHE A 254 -12.89 17.34 -6.93
C PHE A 254 -11.92 17.30 -8.11
N PRO A 255 -10.75 17.97 -8.01
CA PRO A 255 -9.74 17.95 -9.06
C PRO A 255 -9.29 16.53 -9.46
N ALA A 256 -8.96 16.37 -10.74
CA ALA A 256 -8.43 15.11 -11.28
C ALA A 256 -6.97 14.84 -10.88
N THR A 257 -6.32 15.77 -10.19
CA THR A 257 -4.97 15.63 -9.60
C THR A 257 -4.95 16.16 -8.17
N HIS A 258 -4.07 15.61 -7.33
CA HIS A 258 -3.87 16.11 -5.97
C HIS A 258 -3.03 17.39 -5.90
N PHE A 259 -2.15 17.62 -6.88
CA PHE A 259 -1.32 18.81 -6.93
C PHE A 259 -2.05 19.93 -7.70
N MET A 260 -2.78 20.76 -6.95
CA MET A 260 -3.49 21.91 -7.48
C MET A 260 -2.77 23.21 -7.13
N THR A 261 -2.66 24.11 -8.11
CA THR A 261 -2.13 25.46 -7.92
C THR A 261 -2.93 26.40 -8.81
N ASN A 262 -3.40 27.52 -8.26
CA ASN A 262 -4.09 28.50 -9.05
C ASN A 262 -3.12 29.33 -9.93
N GLU A 263 -3.61 30.02 -10.96
CA GLU A 263 -2.77 30.77 -11.92
C GLU A 263 -1.88 31.82 -11.23
N GLU A 264 -2.39 32.54 -10.24
CA GLU A 264 -1.63 33.57 -9.52
C GLU A 264 -0.46 32.93 -8.74
N HIS A 265 -0.70 31.81 -8.07
CA HIS A 265 0.35 31.05 -7.36
C HIS A 265 1.33 30.39 -8.32
N MET A 266 0.88 29.95 -9.51
CA MET A 266 1.75 29.36 -10.53
C MET A 266 2.79 30.37 -11.03
N GLU A 267 2.39 31.60 -11.36
CA GLU A 267 3.34 32.65 -11.81
C GLU A 267 4.33 33.03 -10.69
N GLU A 268 3.87 33.10 -9.44
CA GLU A 268 4.74 33.34 -8.31
C GLU A 268 5.73 32.18 -8.09
N ALA A 269 5.25 30.93 -8.20
CA ALA A 269 6.09 29.74 -8.10
C ALA A 269 7.16 29.71 -9.20
N ILE A 270 6.79 30.01 -10.47
CA ILE A 270 7.73 30.09 -11.59
C ILE A 270 8.80 31.15 -11.33
N LYS A 271 8.41 32.33 -10.84
CA LYS A 271 9.36 33.39 -10.50
C LYS A 271 10.34 32.90 -9.42
N ASN A 272 9.86 32.27 -8.36
CA ASN A 272 10.68 31.76 -7.27
C ASN A 272 11.62 30.63 -7.74
N ILE A 273 11.16 29.75 -8.62
CA ILE A 273 11.97 28.70 -9.25
C ILE A 273 13.12 29.31 -10.07
N MET A 274 12.84 30.34 -10.87
CA MET A 274 13.87 31.00 -11.68
C MET A 274 14.89 31.76 -10.81
N GLU A 275 14.44 32.41 -9.76
CA GLU A 275 15.33 33.08 -8.80
C GLU A 275 16.23 32.06 -8.09
N GLU A 276 15.71 30.93 -7.63
CA GLU A 276 16.49 29.85 -7.02
C GLU A 276 17.50 29.26 -8.01
N MET A 277 17.11 29.04 -9.26
CA MET A 277 17.99 28.55 -10.31
C MET A 277 19.19 29.51 -10.51
N GLU A 278 18.96 30.82 -10.64
CA GLU A 278 20.06 31.77 -10.83
C GLU A 278 21.02 31.77 -9.63
N VAL A 279 20.50 31.68 -8.41
CA VAL A 279 21.33 31.56 -7.19
C VAL A 279 22.19 30.30 -7.26
N GLN A 280 21.61 29.16 -7.61
CA GLN A 280 22.32 27.88 -7.66
C GLN A 280 23.35 27.81 -8.80
N VAL A 281 23.02 28.39 -9.98
CA VAL A 281 23.96 28.50 -11.10
C VAL A 281 25.18 29.35 -10.71
N ASN A 282 24.95 30.54 -10.14
CA ASN A 282 26.03 31.42 -9.69
C ASN A 282 26.94 30.73 -8.65
N GLN A 283 26.36 29.94 -7.75
CA GLN A 283 27.13 29.17 -6.77
C GLN A 283 27.99 28.11 -7.47
N PHE A 284 27.44 27.31 -8.40
CA PHE A 284 28.21 26.30 -9.13
C PHE A 284 29.33 26.93 -9.97
N GLU A 285 29.08 28.08 -10.63
CA GLU A 285 30.10 28.80 -11.39
C GLU A 285 31.23 29.29 -10.46
N ALA A 286 30.91 29.82 -9.28
CA ALA A 286 31.88 30.25 -8.30
C ALA A 286 32.72 29.08 -7.75
N GLU A 287 32.16 27.90 -7.67
CA GLU A 287 32.84 26.65 -7.29
C GLU A 287 33.61 26.01 -8.45
N GLY A 288 33.54 26.54 -9.68
CA GLY A 288 34.13 25.97 -10.88
C GLY A 288 33.43 24.73 -11.46
N LYS A 289 32.20 24.46 -11.01
CA LYS A 289 31.33 23.35 -11.45
C LYS A 289 30.48 23.77 -12.65
N LEU A 290 31.12 23.99 -13.81
CA LEU A 290 30.48 24.55 -14.98
C LEU A 290 29.46 23.59 -15.63
N ILE A 291 29.67 22.28 -15.53
CA ILE A 291 28.77 21.26 -16.07
C ILE A 291 27.49 21.22 -15.25
N GLU A 292 27.59 21.26 -13.94
CA GLU A 292 26.46 21.31 -13.02
C GLU A 292 25.65 22.58 -13.20
N ALA A 293 26.31 23.71 -13.36
CA ALA A 293 25.68 25.01 -13.63
C ALA A 293 24.87 24.99 -14.95
N GLN A 294 25.46 24.47 -16.03
CA GLN A 294 24.77 24.34 -17.31
C GLN A 294 23.59 23.37 -17.23
N ARG A 295 23.78 22.21 -16.58
CA ARG A 295 22.76 21.17 -16.43
C ARG A 295 21.53 21.68 -15.71
N ILE A 296 21.71 22.31 -14.55
CA ILE A 296 20.58 22.82 -13.77
C ILE A 296 19.84 23.93 -14.49
N ARG A 297 20.56 24.85 -15.19
CA ARG A 297 19.96 25.90 -15.99
C ARG A 297 19.08 25.33 -17.10
N GLN A 298 19.62 24.45 -17.94
CA GLN A 298 18.88 23.86 -19.06
C GLN A 298 17.66 23.10 -18.59
N ARG A 299 17.79 22.31 -17.52
CA ARG A 299 16.67 21.54 -16.98
C ARG A 299 15.57 22.44 -16.44
N THR A 300 15.92 23.43 -15.64
CA THR A 300 14.93 24.31 -15.01
C THR A 300 14.22 25.19 -16.04
N GLU A 301 14.95 25.75 -17.03
CA GLU A 301 14.35 26.53 -18.10
C GLU A 301 13.33 25.71 -18.90
N TYR A 302 13.69 24.46 -19.25
CA TYR A 302 12.78 23.55 -19.95
C TYR A 302 11.53 23.24 -19.09
N ASP A 303 11.72 22.90 -17.82
CA ASP A 303 10.61 22.57 -16.91
C ASP A 303 9.66 23.79 -16.73
N VAL A 304 10.22 25.02 -16.64
CA VAL A 304 9.43 26.26 -16.55
C VAL A 304 8.67 26.56 -17.84
N GLU A 305 9.26 26.31 -19.02
CA GLU A 305 8.57 26.45 -20.29
C GLU A 305 7.37 25.51 -20.36
N MET A 306 7.54 24.25 -19.97
CA MET A 306 6.45 23.27 -19.91
C MET A 306 5.35 23.69 -18.91
N LEU A 307 5.72 24.23 -17.74
CA LEU A 307 4.75 24.73 -16.76
C LEU A 307 3.91 25.89 -17.31
N ARG A 308 4.51 26.81 -18.09
CA ARG A 308 3.78 27.94 -18.70
C ARG A 308 2.85 27.50 -19.81
N GLU A 309 3.31 26.62 -20.70
CA GLU A 309 2.55 26.23 -21.90
C GLU A 309 1.48 25.16 -21.59
N MET A 310 1.82 24.21 -20.71
CA MET A 310 0.99 23.01 -20.46
C MET A 310 0.40 22.98 -19.04
N GLY A 311 0.84 23.86 -18.14
CA GLY A 311 0.49 23.79 -16.71
C GLY A 311 1.12 22.60 -15.97
N TYR A 312 1.97 21.82 -16.61
CA TYR A 312 2.56 20.59 -16.06
C TYR A 312 3.96 20.34 -16.63
N THR A 313 4.82 19.70 -15.82
CA THR A 313 6.12 19.15 -16.26
C THR A 313 6.43 17.84 -15.57
N ASN A 314 7.23 16.98 -16.21
CA ASN A 314 7.71 15.75 -15.59
C ASN A 314 8.61 16.05 -14.40
N GLY A 315 8.21 15.52 -13.21
CA GLY A 315 8.92 15.78 -11.95
C GLY A 315 8.48 17.09 -11.27
N ILE A 316 7.27 17.59 -11.58
CA ILE A 316 6.66 18.77 -10.95
C ILE A 316 6.73 18.71 -9.41
N GLU A 317 6.69 17.52 -8.84
CA GLU A 317 6.81 17.28 -7.40
C GLU A 317 8.12 17.84 -6.81
N ASN A 318 9.20 17.96 -7.61
CA ASN A 318 10.45 18.56 -7.15
C ASN A 318 10.36 20.07 -6.93
N TYR A 319 9.33 20.72 -7.48
CA TYR A 319 9.02 22.14 -7.29
C TYR A 319 7.89 22.37 -6.28
N SER A 320 7.41 21.32 -5.60
CA SER A 320 6.25 21.37 -4.68
C SER A 320 6.37 22.46 -3.61
N ARG A 321 7.58 22.74 -3.10
CA ARG A 321 7.81 23.82 -2.12
C ARG A 321 7.35 25.18 -2.68
N HIS A 322 7.66 25.49 -3.92
CA HIS A 322 7.27 26.74 -4.57
C HIS A 322 5.79 26.74 -4.95
N MET A 323 5.27 25.58 -5.41
CA MET A 323 3.86 25.43 -5.78
C MET A 323 2.93 25.60 -4.57
N ASP A 324 3.32 25.07 -3.41
CA ASP A 324 2.58 25.16 -2.15
C ASP A 324 2.83 26.47 -1.38
N GLY A 325 3.76 27.33 -1.84
CA GLY A 325 4.18 28.56 -1.14
C GLY A 325 4.87 28.31 0.20
N ARG A 326 5.45 27.14 0.41
CA ARG A 326 6.14 26.75 1.64
C ARG A 326 7.53 27.38 1.74
N LYS A 327 7.97 27.62 2.98
CA LYS A 327 9.33 28.05 3.27
C LYS A 327 10.30 26.87 3.20
N GLU A 328 11.58 27.18 3.07
CA GLU A 328 12.64 26.18 3.12
C GLU A 328 12.59 25.36 4.42
N GLY A 329 12.63 24.03 4.30
CA GLY A 329 12.57 23.10 5.40
C GLY A 329 11.18 22.80 5.96
N GLU A 330 10.14 23.52 5.55
CA GLU A 330 8.75 23.21 5.95
C GLU A 330 8.30 21.84 5.38
N PRO A 331 7.56 21.03 6.18
CA PRO A 331 7.08 19.74 5.72
C PRO A 331 6.08 19.89 4.56
N PRO A 332 5.98 18.92 3.65
CA PRO A 332 4.94 18.89 2.63
C PRO A 332 3.59 18.58 3.27
N PHE A 333 2.51 19.01 2.62
CA PHE A 333 1.18 18.49 2.93
C PHE A 333 1.07 17.02 2.56
N THR A 334 0.45 16.24 3.43
CA THR A 334 0.33 14.79 3.31
C THR A 334 -1.11 14.33 3.47
N LEU A 335 -1.38 13.04 3.42
CA LEU A 335 -2.72 12.52 3.70
C LEU A 335 -3.24 12.92 5.10
N LEU A 336 -2.33 13.06 6.08
CA LEU A 336 -2.71 13.44 7.44
C LEU A 336 -3.36 14.83 7.50
N ASP A 337 -2.97 15.73 6.59
CA ASP A 337 -3.53 17.09 6.50
C ASP A 337 -4.94 17.13 5.91
N PHE A 338 -5.41 16.05 5.27
CA PHE A 338 -6.80 15.92 4.79
C PHE A 338 -7.76 15.47 5.89
N PHE A 339 -7.25 14.91 6.99
CA PHE A 339 -8.09 14.55 8.12
C PHE A 339 -8.55 15.80 8.90
N PRO A 340 -9.70 15.74 9.60
CA PRO A 340 -10.08 16.78 10.54
C PRO A 340 -9.10 16.79 11.73
N GLU A 341 -9.09 17.86 12.51
CA GLU A 341 -8.20 17.98 13.67
C GLU A 341 -8.35 16.81 14.66
N ASP A 342 -9.56 16.36 14.92
CA ASP A 342 -9.85 15.26 15.84
C ASP A 342 -10.08 13.95 15.09
N PHE A 343 -9.02 13.19 14.84
CA PHE A 343 -9.06 11.86 14.25
C PHE A 343 -8.21 10.86 15.04
N LEU A 344 -8.47 9.59 14.82
CA LEU A 344 -7.76 8.48 15.47
C LEU A 344 -6.73 7.87 14.51
N ILE A 345 -5.54 7.63 15.01
CA ILE A 345 -4.52 6.83 14.29
C ILE A 345 -4.41 5.46 14.93
N MET A 346 -4.45 4.41 14.13
CA MET A 346 -4.12 3.04 14.53
C MET A 346 -2.96 2.54 13.67
N ILE A 347 -1.88 2.10 14.29
CA ILE A 347 -0.70 1.60 13.58
C ILE A 347 -0.59 0.10 13.79
N ASP A 348 -0.87 -0.64 12.73
CA ASP A 348 -0.70 -2.10 12.76
C ASP A 348 0.75 -2.51 12.54
N GLU A 349 1.17 -3.58 13.22
CA GLU A 349 2.57 -4.01 13.33
C GLU A 349 3.50 -2.82 13.61
N SER A 350 3.15 -2.04 14.63
CA SER A 350 3.72 -0.72 14.93
C SER A 350 5.25 -0.73 15.07
N HIS A 351 5.81 -1.81 15.63
CA HIS A 351 7.26 -2.01 15.77
C HIS A 351 8.02 -1.96 14.42
N MET A 352 7.35 -2.32 13.31
CA MET A 352 7.89 -2.19 11.95
C MET A 352 7.57 -0.84 11.33
N THR A 353 6.31 -0.43 11.42
CA THR A 353 5.78 0.78 10.80
C THR A 353 6.49 2.02 11.32
N MET A 354 6.69 2.14 12.64
CA MET A 354 7.39 3.29 13.24
C MET A 354 8.87 3.33 12.84
N GLY A 355 9.50 2.16 12.69
CA GLY A 355 10.86 2.05 12.16
C GLY A 355 10.99 2.57 10.71
N GLN A 356 9.99 2.29 9.87
CA GLN A 356 9.94 2.78 8.49
C GLN A 356 9.71 4.31 8.45
N ILE A 357 8.76 4.84 9.22
CA ILE A 357 8.51 6.29 9.30
C ILE A 357 9.80 7.04 9.64
N LYS A 358 10.58 6.53 10.61
CA LYS A 358 11.88 7.11 10.98
C LYS A 358 12.92 7.02 9.85
N GLY A 359 12.98 5.87 9.14
CA GLY A 359 14.05 5.57 8.17
C GLY A 359 13.84 6.24 6.81
N MET A 360 12.61 6.46 6.37
CA MET A 360 12.30 6.94 5.02
C MET A 360 12.86 8.33 4.72
N TYR A 361 12.79 9.24 5.67
CA TYR A 361 13.33 10.59 5.52
C TYR A 361 14.83 10.59 5.17
N ASN A 362 15.64 9.85 5.92
CA ASN A 362 17.09 9.85 5.74
C ASN A 362 17.51 9.26 4.38
N GLY A 363 16.83 8.21 3.93
CA GLY A 363 17.08 7.59 2.63
C GLY A 363 16.75 8.52 1.46
N ASP A 364 15.61 9.21 1.52
CA ASP A 364 15.19 10.18 0.50
C ASP A 364 16.14 11.39 0.44
N GLN A 365 16.51 11.95 1.58
CA GLN A 365 17.43 13.08 1.66
C GLN A 365 18.82 12.74 1.10
N ALA A 366 19.38 11.59 1.45
CA ALA A 366 20.71 11.18 0.95
C ALA A 366 20.73 11.08 -0.58
N ARG A 367 19.67 10.50 -1.17
CA ARG A 367 19.53 10.37 -2.62
C ARG A 367 19.36 11.73 -3.32
N LYS A 368 18.45 12.57 -2.84
CA LYS A 368 18.16 13.89 -3.42
C LYS A 368 19.31 14.84 -3.27
N LYS A 369 20.06 14.77 -2.18
CA LYS A 369 21.26 15.58 -2.01
C LYS A 369 22.28 15.34 -3.12
N MET A 370 22.47 14.09 -3.55
CA MET A 370 23.34 13.80 -4.71
C MET A 370 22.81 14.47 -5.99
N LEU A 371 21.52 14.47 -6.22
CA LEU A 371 20.92 15.13 -7.40
C LEU A 371 21.11 16.64 -7.36
N VAL A 372 21.00 17.27 -6.20
CA VAL A 372 21.23 18.71 -6.01
C VAL A 372 22.71 19.06 -6.14
N ASP A 373 23.61 18.32 -5.48
CA ASP A 373 25.05 18.60 -5.45
C ASP A 373 25.71 18.48 -6.85
N TYR A 374 25.08 17.70 -7.76
CA TYR A 374 25.53 17.48 -9.14
C TYR A 374 24.66 18.16 -10.21
N GLY A 375 23.80 19.12 -9.84
CA GLY A 375 23.06 19.98 -10.73
C GLY A 375 21.92 19.31 -11.52
N PHE A 376 21.37 18.19 -11.03
CA PHE A 376 20.19 17.54 -11.63
C PHE A 376 18.87 18.12 -11.10
N ARG A 377 18.86 18.63 -9.86
CA ARG A 377 17.70 19.23 -9.22
C ARG A 377 18.09 20.48 -8.44
N LEU A 378 17.12 21.41 -8.28
CA LEU A 378 17.25 22.57 -7.41
C LEU A 378 17.23 22.15 -5.93
N PRO A 379 17.81 22.98 -5.02
CA PRO A 379 17.75 22.74 -3.58
C PRO A 379 16.32 22.52 -3.04
N SER A 380 15.31 23.19 -3.61
CA SER A 380 13.90 23.03 -3.24
C SER A 380 13.38 21.59 -3.38
N ALA A 381 14.00 20.77 -4.24
CA ALA A 381 13.66 19.34 -4.35
C ALA A 381 13.87 18.55 -3.04
N LEU A 382 14.74 19.05 -2.14
CA LEU A 382 14.96 18.45 -0.81
C LEU A 382 13.70 18.55 0.08
N ASP A 383 12.82 19.52 -0.18
CA ASP A 383 11.59 19.74 0.59
C ASP A 383 10.37 18.96 0.04
N ASN A 384 10.52 18.29 -1.10
CA ASN A 384 9.61 17.23 -1.54
C ASN A 384 10.05 15.90 -0.89
N ARG A 385 9.64 15.64 0.30
CA ARG A 385 10.15 14.57 1.16
C ARG A 385 9.06 13.96 2.02
N PRO A 386 9.26 12.75 2.55
CA PRO A 386 8.36 12.25 3.58
C PRO A 386 8.49 13.09 4.85
N LEU A 387 7.48 13.06 5.70
CA LEU A 387 7.53 13.66 7.03
C LEU A 387 8.68 13.07 7.84
N ARG A 388 9.32 13.91 8.64
CA ARG A 388 10.16 13.43 9.74
C ARG A 388 9.26 12.79 10.80
N ARG A 389 9.85 11.96 11.64
CA ARG A 389 9.09 11.34 12.75
C ARG A 389 8.44 12.39 13.65
N GLU A 390 9.15 13.44 14.02
CA GLU A 390 8.67 14.51 14.88
C GLU A 390 7.52 15.31 14.22
N GLU A 391 7.58 15.47 12.89
CA GLU A 391 6.51 16.10 12.12
C GLU A 391 5.27 15.18 12.06
N PHE A 392 5.46 13.88 11.86
CA PHE A 392 4.37 12.91 11.97
C PHE A 392 3.73 12.95 13.38
N GLU A 393 4.54 12.95 14.43
CA GLU A 393 4.08 13.01 15.82
C GLU A 393 3.28 14.30 16.13
N SER A 394 3.55 15.41 15.41
CA SER A 394 2.80 16.65 15.54
C SER A 394 1.38 16.59 15.02
N HIS A 395 1.09 15.68 14.08
CA HIS A 395 -0.26 15.43 13.58
C HIS A 395 -1.06 14.45 14.46
N VAL A 396 -0.40 13.79 15.41
CA VAL A 396 -1.03 12.78 16.27
C VAL A 396 -1.83 13.45 17.39
N HIS A 397 -3.14 13.36 17.31
CA HIS A 397 -4.05 13.67 18.41
C HIS A 397 -4.16 12.49 19.38
N GLN A 398 -4.57 11.34 18.86
CA GLN A 398 -4.68 10.10 19.61
C GLN A 398 -4.20 8.93 18.75
N ILE A 399 -3.42 8.03 19.35
CA ILE A 399 -2.80 6.90 18.64
C ILE A 399 -2.95 5.60 19.43
N VAL A 400 -3.25 4.52 18.71
CA VAL A 400 -3.22 3.15 19.21
C VAL A 400 -2.17 2.38 18.43
N TYR A 401 -1.12 1.98 19.11
CA TYR A 401 -0.09 1.08 18.57
C TYR A 401 -0.57 -0.36 18.69
N VAL A 402 -0.67 -1.07 17.58
CA VAL A 402 -1.15 -2.45 17.54
C VAL A 402 0.02 -3.37 17.17
N SER A 403 0.40 -4.27 18.04
CA SER A 403 1.50 -5.20 17.78
C SER A 403 1.44 -6.42 18.69
N ALA A 404 1.93 -7.58 18.23
CA ALA A 404 2.20 -8.73 19.08
C ALA A 404 3.50 -8.55 19.90
N THR A 405 4.41 -7.70 19.40
CA THR A 405 5.75 -7.46 19.93
C THR A 405 6.09 -5.95 19.83
N PRO A 406 5.49 -5.09 20.66
CA PRO A 406 5.74 -3.65 20.61
C PRO A 406 7.23 -3.31 20.69
N GLY A 407 7.64 -2.25 20.02
CA GLY A 407 9.01 -1.75 20.01
C GLY A 407 9.36 -0.93 21.25
N ASP A 408 10.64 -0.63 21.42
CA ASP A 408 11.09 0.24 22.52
C ASP A 408 10.49 1.62 22.40
N TYR A 409 10.36 2.12 21.16
CA TYR A 409 9.75 3.42 20.91
C TYR A 409 8.31 3.50 21.42
N GLU A 410 7.45 2.53 21.11
CA GLU A 410 6.05 2.52 21.56
C GLU A 410 5.98 2.42 23.10
N MET A 411 6.84 1.60 23.69
CA MET A 411 6.93 1.45 25.15
C MET A 411 7.44 2.72 25.86
N GLU A 412 8.22 3.57 25.18
CA GLU A 412 8.63 4.89 25.67
C GLU A 412 7.53 5.95 25.56
N GLN A 413 6.59 5.78 24.61
CA GLN A 413 5.50 6.74 24.38
C GLN A 413 4.37 6.64 25.39
N THR A 414 4.16 5.48 25.96
CA THR A 414 3.05 5.23 26.92
C THR A 414 3.31 4.04 27.83
N GLU A 415 2.82 4.15 29.06
CA GLU A 415 2.77 3.03 30.02
C GLU A 415 1.48 2.23 29.87
N THR A 416 0.51 2.70 29.08
CA THR A 416 -0.79 2.05 28.89
C THR A 416 -0.68 0.93 27.88
N VAL A 417 -0.55 -0.29 28.38
CA VAL A 417 -0.48 -1.53 27.58
C VAL A 417 -1.70 -2.40 27.85
N VAL A 418 -2.52 -2.60 26.81
CA VAL A 418 -3.69 -3.45 26.85
C VAL A 418 -3.33 -4.79 26.20
N GLU A 419 -3.31 -5.87 26.96
CA GLU A 419 -2.99 -7.21 26.45
C GLU A 419 -4.24 -7.91 25.88
N GLN A 420 -4.05 -8.60 24.75
CA GLN A 420 -5.04 -9.47 24.12
C GLN A 420 -4.37 -10.77 23.70
N ILE A 421 -4.46 -11.77 24.57
CA ILE A 421 -3.75 -13.04 24.45
C ILE A 421 -4.68 -14.16 24.01
N ILE A 422 -5.92 -14.16 24.49
CA ILE A 422 -6.88 -15.24 24.26
C ILE A 422 -7.34 -15.26 22.81
N ARG A 423 -7.16 -16.41 22.15
CA ARG A 423 -7.74 -16.70 20.84
C ARG A 423 -9.14 -17.28 21.00
N PRO A 424 -10.16 -16.70 20.36
CA PRO A 424 -11.53 -17.24 20.40
C PRO A 424 -11.64 -18.69 19.93
N THR A 425 -10.73 -19.13 19.06
CA THR A 425 -10.66 -20.49 18.53
C THR A 425 -10.10 -21.53 19.53
N GLY A 426 -9.60 -21.06 20.66
CA GLY A 426 -8.92 -21.93 21.66
C GLY A 426 -7.52 -22.39 21.27
N LEU A 427 -7.00 -21.98 20.12
CA LEU A 427 -5.68 -22.39 19.65
C LEU A 427 -4.57 -21.92 20.58
N LEU A 428 -3.69 -22.84 20.94
CA LEU A 428 -2.55 -22.60 21.81
C LEU A 428 -1.37 -22.02 21.01
N ASP A 429 -0.50 -21.27 21.69
CA ASP A 429 0.83 -21.04 21.15
C ASP A 429 1.59 -22.37 21.00
N PRO A 430 2.44 -22.53 19.96
CA PRO A 430 3.10 -23.82 19.69
C PRO A 430 4.08 -24.19 20.78
N GLU A 431 4.34 -25.49 20.93
CA GLU A 431 5.47 -25.97 21.72
C GLU A 431 6.78 -25.63 21.01
N VAL A 432 7.76 -25.15 21.79
CA VAL A 432 9.07 -24.76 21.27
C VAL A 432 10.11 -25.72 21.82
N GLU A 433 10.81 -26.41 20.93
CA GLU A 433 11.88 -27.34 21.27
C GLU A 433 13.22 -26.82 20.75
N VAL A 434 14.29 -26.96 21.54
CA VAL A 434 15.66 -26.64 21.13
C VAL A 434 16.41 -27.94 20.87
N ARG A 435 16.97 -28.07 19.66
CA ARG A 435 17.76 -29.22 19.24
C ARG A 435 19.17 -28.82 18.83
N PRO A 436 20.18 -29.68 18.96
CA PRO A 436 21.55 -29.35 18.57
C PRO A 436 21.70 -29.18 17.07
N THR A 437 22.69 -28.40 16.65
CA THR A 437 22.98 -28.17 15.21
C THR A 437 23.63 -29.39 14.56
N MET A 438 24.31 -30.24 15.35
CA MET A 438 24.91 -31.49 14.85
C MET A 438 23.79 -32.47 14.43
N GLY A 439 23.78 -32.87 13.15
CA GLY A 439 22.76 -33.76 12.59
C GLY A 439 21.44 -33.07 12.24
N GLN A 440 21.39 -31.75 12.30
CA GLN A 440 20.16 -30.96 12.08
C GLN A 440 19.50 -31.22 10.70
N MET A 441 20.27 -31.54 9.65
CA MET A 441 19.71 -31.76 8.32
C MET A 441 18.94 -33.09 8.24
N ASP A 442 19.46 -34.14 8.82
CA ASP A 442 18.78 -35.44 8.87
C ASP A 442 17.54 -35.38 9.76
N ASP A 443 17.65 -34.70 10.90
CA ASP A 443 16.55 -34.47 11.84
C ASP A 443 15.43 -33.64 11.18
N LEU A 444 15.78 -32.51 10.53
CA LEU A 444 14.85 -31.68 9.80
C LEU A 444 14.14 -32.43 8.66
N LEU A 445 14.86 -33.25 7.91
CA LEU A 445 14.29 -34.07 6.84
C LEU A 445 13.29 -35.09 7.40
N GLY A 446 13.60 -35.71 8.53
CA GLY A 446 12.69 -36.62 9.25
C GLY A 446 11.41 -35.93 9.68
N GLU A 447 11.50 -34.73 10.26
CA GLU A 447 10.35 -33.91 10.67
C GLU A 447 9.51 -33.44 9.48
N ILE A 448 10.15 -33.01 8.38
CA ILE A 448 9.45 -32.64 7.14
C ILE A 448 8.64 -33.83 6.62
N ASN A 449 9.24 -35.02 6.50
CA ASN A 449 8.55 -36.21 5.99
C ASN A 449 7.36 -36.56 6.88
N ALA A 450 7.52 -36.52 8.19
CA ALA A 450 6.43 -36.82 9.14
C ALA A 450 5.24 -35.87 9.02
N ARG A 451 5.47 -34.59 8.65
CA ARG A 451 4.42 -33.59 8.46
C ARG A 451 3.79 -33.69 7.07
N THR A 452 4.60 -33.90 6.03
CA THR A 452 4.10 -34.02 4.65
C THR A 452 3.25 -35.27 4.44
N GLU A 453 3.56 -36.37 5.13
CA GLU A 453 2.70 -37.59 5.16
C GLU A 453 1.29 -37.32 5.72
N LYS A 454 1.15 -36.33 6.60
CA LYS A 454 -0.14 -35.89 7.13
C LYS A 454 -0.84 -34.83 6.26
N GLY A 455 -0.19 -34.40 5.18
CA GLY A 455 -0.68 -33.31 4.32
C GLY A 455 -0.51 -31.91 4.92
N GLU A 456 0.36 -31.77 5.92
CA GLU A 456 0.68 -30.52 6.60
C GLU A 456 1.83 -29.80 5.87
N ARG A 457 2.05 -28.51 6.20
CA ARG A 457 3.08 -27.67 5.59
C ARG A 457 4.14 -27.28 6.61
N VAL A 458 5.34 -26.98 6.10
CA VAL A 458 6.51 -26.66 6.91
C VAL A 458 7.12 -25.33 6.47
N PHE A 459 7.43 -24.48 7.45
CA PHE A 459 8.28 -23.30 7.26
C PHE A 459 9.68 -23.57 7.80
N VAL A 460 10.69 -23.18 7.01
CA VAL A 460 12.09 -23.22 7.45
C VAL A 460 12.72 -21.83 7.30
N THR A 461 13.32 -21.31 8.37
CA THR A 461 13.98 -20.02 8.35
C THR A 461 15.50 -20.16 8.39
N THR A 462 16.18 -19.45 7.48
CA THR A 462 17.64 -19.37 7.38
C THR A 462 18.14 -17.95 7.63
N LEU A 463 19.46 -17.76 7.77
CA LEU A 463 20.05 -16.45 7.98
C LEU A 463 20.44 -15.73 6.69
N THR A 464 20.76 -16.47 5.63
CA THR A 464 21.27 -15.91 4.37
C THR A 464 20.57 -16.50 3.16
N LYS A 465 20.58 -15.74 2.04
CA LYS A 465 20.04 -16.18 0.75
C LYS A 465 20.74 -17.46 0.28
N LYS A 466 22.05 -17.51 0.39
CA LYS A 466 22.84 -18.69 -0.02
C LYS A 466 22.43 -19.94 0.77
N MET A 467 22.25 -19.83 2.11
CA MET A 467 21.78 -20.96 2.90
C MET A 467 20.38 -21.43 2.48
N ALA A 468 19.49 -20.50 2.13
CA ALA A 468 18.17 -20.85 1.65
C ALA A 468 18.22 -21.58 0.30
N GLU A 469 19.07 -21.14 -0.61
CA GLU A 469 19.32 -21.77 -1.92
C GLU A 469 19.92 -23.17 -1.75
N ASP A 470 21.03 -23.28 -1.01
CA ASP A 470 21.73 -24.56 -0.76
C ASP A 470 20.79 -25.58 -0.09
N LEU A 471 19.99 -25.15 0.90
CA LEU A 471 19.02 -26.01 1.57
C LEU A 471 17.87 -26.43 0.63
N THR A 472 17.42 -25.53 -0.23
CA THR A 472 16.37 -25.83 -1.20
C THR A 472 16.82 -26.92 -2.18
N ASP A 473 18.05 -26.81 -2.68
CA ASP A 473 18.62 -27.79 -3.60
C ASP A 473 18.85 -29.14 -2.91
N TYR A 474 19.37 -29.15 -1.69
CA TYR A 474 19.49 -30.36 -0.89
C TYR A 474 18.15 -31.08 -0.68
N LEU A 475 17.10 -30.34 -0.28
CA LEU A 475 15.80 -30.93 -0.03
C LEU A 475 15.12 -31.43 -1.34
N LYS A 476 15.36 -30.75 -2.47
CA LYS A 476 14.90 -31.24 -3.79
C LYS A 476 15.57 -32.56 -4.18
N GLU A 477 16.91 -32.68 -3.95
CA GLU A 477 17.63 -33.92 -4.19
C GLU A 477 17.11 -35.07 -3.35
N MET A 478 16.62 -34.77 -2.12
CA MET A 478 15.97 -35.75 -1.26
C MET A 478 14.50 -36.02 -1.60
N GLY A 479 13.97 -35.45 -2.69
CA GLY A 479 12.62 -35.67 -3.18
C GLY A 479 11.53 -34.86 -2.49
N VAL A 480 11.88 -33.84 -1.69
CA VAL A 480 10.92 -32.95 -1.03
C VAL A 480 10.45 -31.88 -2.00
N LYS A 481 9.14 -31.62 -2.04
CA LYS A 481 8.56 -30.51 -2.79
C LYS A 481 8.76 -29.22 -2.02
N VAL A 482 9.77 -28.45 -2.40
CA VAL A 482 10.22 -27.24 -1.69
C VAL A 482 10.36 -26.06 -2.63
N LYS A 483 10.00 -24.86 -2.14
CA LYS A 483 10.33 -23.57 -2.73
C LYS A 483 11.04 -22.69 -1.69
N TYR A 484 11.85 -21.73 -2.15
CA TYR A 484 12.37 -20.70 -1.27
C TYR A 484 11.83 -19.32 -1.67
N MET A 485 11.80 -18.40 -0.72
CA MET A 485 11.32 -17.04 -0.90
C MET A 485 12.36 -16.05 -0.40
N HIS A 486 12.71 -15.06 -1.24
CA HIS A 486 13.67 -14.01 -0.93
C HIS A 486 13.13 -12.60 -1.23
N SER A 487 13.91 -11.57 -0.88
CA SER A 487 13.51 -10.16 -0.98
C SER A 487 13.22 -9.70 -2.42
N ASP A 488 13.85 -10.32 -3.41
CA ASP A 488 13.79 -9.88 -4.81
C ASP A 488 12.54 -10.40 -5.55
N ILE A 489 11.75 -11.28 -4.90
CA ILE A 489 10.50 -11.80 -5.44
C ILE A 489 9.43 -10.72 -5.40
N LYS A 490 8.80 -10.45 -6.55
CA LYS A 490 7.73 -9.45 -6.69
C LYS A 490 6.50 -9.82 -5.84
N THR A 491 5.72 -8.82 -5.47
CA THR A 491 4.55 -8.99 -4.57
C THR A 491 3.53 -10.00 -5.12
N LEU A 492 3.25 -9.97 -6.41
CA LEU A 492 2.33 -10.92 -7.06
C LEU A 492 2.85 -12.37 -6.98
N GLU A 493 4.08 -12.60 -7.36
CA GLU A 493 4.73 -13.91 -7.29
C GLU A 493 4.78 -14.45 -5.85
N ARG A 494 5.00 -13.56 -4.87
CA ARG A 494 4.93 -13.93 -3.45
C ARG A 494 3.54 -14.43 -3.06
N THR A 495 2.49 -13.79 -3.53
CA THR A 495 1.10 -14.20 -3.28
C THR A 495 0.80 -15.57 -3.91
N GLU A 496 1.31 -15.81 -5.11
CA GLU A 496 1.19 -17.11 -5.80
C GLU A 496 1.93 -18.23 -5.06
N ILE A 497 3.15 -17.97 -4.59
CA ILE A 497 3.93 -18.94 -3.78
C ILE A 497 3.16 -19.33 -2.51
N ILE A 498 2.57 -18.38 -1.81
CA ILE A 498 1.79 -18.65 -0.60
C ILE A 498 0.53 -19.44 -0.94
N ARG A 499 -0.17 -19.10 -2.02
CA ARG A 499 -1.34 -19.83 -2.52
C ARG A 499 -0.98 -21.26 -2.89
N ASP A 500 0.10 -21.48 -3.64
CA ASP A 500 0.58 -22.80 -4.06
C ASP A 500 0.93 -23.67 -2.85
N LEU A 501 1.56 -23.10 -1.82
CA LEU A 501 1.83 -23.79 -0.56
C LEU A 501 0.54 -24.26 0.11
N ARG A 502 -0.46 -23.39 0.21
CA ARG A 502 -1.77 -23.72 0.79
C ARG A 502 -2.50 -24.79 0.00
N LEU A 503 -2.43 -24.75 -1.34
CA LEU A 503 -2.99 -25.76 -2.24
C LEU A 503 -2.22 -27.09 -2.22
N GLY A 504 -1.02 -27.13 -1.64
CA GLY A 504 -0.20 -28.34 -1.60
C GLY A 504 0.55 -28.66 -2.90
N VAL A 505 0.77 -27.66 -3.74
CA VAL A 505 1.65 -27.78 -4.92
C VAL A 505 3.06 -28.12 -4.48
N PHE A 506 3.47 -27.57 -3.34
CA PHE A 506 4.69 -27.93 -2.63
C PHE A 506 4.43 -27.92 -1.11
N ASP A 507 5.33 -28.52 -0.32
CA ASP A 507 5.09 -28.82 1.10
C ASP A 507 5.95 -27.98 2.05
N VAL A 508 7.10 -27.50 1.57
CA VAL A 508 8.08 -26.77 2.38
C VAL A 508 8.37 -25.42 1.76
N LEU A 509 8.27 -24.37 2.56
CA LEU A 509 8.69 -23.01 2.17
C LEU A 509 9.90 -22.58 3.02
N ILE A 510 11.00 -22.27 2.35
CA ILE A 510 12.20 -21.74 2.98
C ILE A 510 12.24 -20.23 2.82
N GLY A 511 12.58 -19.51 3.87
CA GLY A 511 12.69 -18.05 3.82
C GLY A 511 13.69 -17.50 4.83
N ILE A 512 14.16 -16.27 4.58
CA ILE A 512 15.07 -15.56 5.50
C ILE A 512 14.25 -14.74 6.48
N ASN A 513 13.69 -13.65 6.00
CA ASN A 513 12.93 -12.67 6.79
C ASN A 513 11.43 -12.66 6.47
N LEU A 514 11.09 -13.15 5.30
CA LEU A 514 9.77 -12.97 4.69
C LEU A 514 8.65 -13.79 5.37
N LEU A 515 9.03 -14.68 6.28
CA LEU A 515 8.08 -15.49 7.04
C LEU A 515 7.57 -14.78 8.31
N ARG A 516 8.02 -13.54 8.58
CA ARG A 516 7.67 -12.82 9.82
C ARG A 516 6.29 -12.17 9.76
N GLU A 517 5.92 -11.54 8.64
CA GLU A 517 4.77 -10.64 8.57
C GLU A 517 3.90 -10.90 7.34
N GLY A 518 2.58 -10.71 7.48
CA GLY A 518 1.64 -10.79 6.37
C GLY A 518 1.40 -12.18 5.79
N ILE A 519 1.96 -13.26 6.38
CA ILE A 519 1.74 -14.63 5.94
C ILE A 519 0.78 -15.33 6.90
N ASP A 520 -0.35 -15.78 6.36
CA ASP A 520 -1.38 -16.51 7.09
C ASP A 520 -1.64 -17.85 6.41
N VAL A 521 -0.96 -18.89 6.89
CA VAL A 521 -1.06 -20.27 6.38
C VAL A 521 -1.42 -21.22 7.52
N PRO A 522 -2.72 -21.48 7.76
CA PRO A 522 -3.17 -22.37 8.84
C PRO A 522 -2.70 -23.83 8.68
N GLU A 523 -2.32 -24.20 7.48
CA GLU A 523 -1.84 -25.54 7.13
C GLU A 523 -0.41 -25.82 7.64
N VAL A 524 0.32 -24.78 8.11
CA VAL A 524 1.67 -24.92 8.67
C VAL A 524 1.60 -25.45 10.08
N SER A 525 2.11 -26.65 10.27
CA SER A 525 2.21 -27.33 11.58
C SER A 525 3.63 -27.29 12.16
N LEU A 526 4.65 -27.10 11.34
CA LEU A 526 6.05 -27.02 11.79
C LEU A 526 6.71 -25.73 11.31
N VAL A 527 7.39 -25.07 12.24
CA VAL A 527 8.33 -23.99 11.93
C VAL A 527 9.72 -24.39 12.44
N ALA A 528 10.67 -24.55 11.52
CA ALA A 528 12.06 -24.84 11.86
C ALA A 528 12.92 -23.58 11.73
N ILE A 529 13.66 -23.26 12.79
CA ILE A 529 14.53 -22.08 12.86
C ILE A 529 15.98 -22.55 12.92
N LEU A 530 16.69 -22.43 11.80
CA LEU A 530 18.11 -22.79 11.74
C LEU A 530 18.97 -21.67 12.33
N ASP A 531 20.10 -22.04 12.93
CA ASP A 531 21.03 -21.10 13.59
C ASP A 531 20.31 -20.13 14.54
N ALA A 532 19.45 -20.65 15.40
CA ALA A 532 18.64 -19.83 16.30
C ALA A 532 19.49 -19.10 17.35
N ASP A 533 20.69 -19.59 17.65
CA ASP A 533 21.66 -19.01 18.58
C ASP A 533 22.58 -17.93 17.97
N LYS A 534 22.44 -17.63 16.69
CA LYS A 534 23.18 -16.55 16.03
C LYS A 534 22.46 -15.24 16.25
N GLU A 535 22.69 -14.63 17.40
CA GLU A 535 22.04 -13.34 17.75
C GLU A 535 22.29 -12.27 16.70
N GLY A 536 21.24 -11.50 16.42
CA GLY A 536 21.24 -10.43 15.44
C GLY A 536 19.83 -10.00 15.09
N PHE A 537 19.69 -9.13 14.09
CA PHE A 537 18.40 -8.58 13.68
C PHE A 537 17.34 -9.67 13.37
N LEU A 538 17.75 -10.84 12.87
CA LEU A 538 16.86 -11.93 12.48
C LEU A 538 16.55 -12.90 13.64
N ARG A 539 17.35 -12.91 14.68
CA ARG A 539 17.28 -13.86 15.83
C ARG A 539 17.20 -13.11 17.16
N ASN A 540 16.65 -11.90 17.16
CA ASN A 540 16.27 -11.20 18.39
C ASN A 540 14.94 -11.75 18.93
N GLU A 541 14.61 -11.43 20.18
CA GLU A 541 13.38 -11.83 20.86
C GLU A 541 12.13 -11.63 20.00
N ARG A 542 11.94 -10.41 19.45
CA ARG A 542 10.76 -10.04 18.64
C ARG A 542 10.67 -10.89 17.37
N GLY A 543 11.78 -11.05 16.67
CA GLY A 543 11.84 -11.85 15.44
C GLY A 543 11.53 -13.33 15.70
N LEU A 544 12.00 -13.87 16.81
CA LEU A 544 11.71 -15.24 17.22
C LEU A 544 10.22 -15.39 17.58
N ILE A 545 9.65 -14.52 18.41
CA ILE A 545 8.22 -14.58 18.79
C ILE A 545 7.32 -14.53 17.54
N GLN A 546 7.63 -13.66 16.57
CA GLN A 546 6.86 -13.56 15.33
C GLN A 546 6.95 -14.83 14.49
N THR A 547 8.16 -15.39 14.37
CA THR A 547 8.39 -16.63 13.62
C THR A 547 7.68 -17.81 14.28
N ILE A 548 7.78 -17.94 15.59
CA ILE A 548 7.05 -18.93 16.41
C ILE A 548 5.54 -18.82 16.17
N GLY A 549 5.02 -17.60 16.16
CA GLY A 549 3.60 -17.31 15.96
C GLY A 549 3.02 -17.79 14.62
N ARG A 550 3.85 -18.16 13.65
CA ARG A 550 3.38 -18.74 12.36
C ARG A 550 2.79 -20.13 12.53
N ALA A 551 3.26 -20.91 13.50
CA ALA A 551 2.68 -22.22 13.84
C ALA A 551 1.45 -22.13 14.77
N ALA A 552 1.11 -20.98 15.31
CA ALA A 552 0.04 -20.81 16.31
C ALA A 552 -1.39 -20.88 15.72
N ARG A 553 -1.56 -21.15 14.44
CA ARG A 553 -2.86 -21.31 13.75
C ARG A 553 -3.25 -22.75 13.47
N ASN A 554 -2.36 -23.65 13.79
CA ASN A 554 -2.56 -25.08 13.67
C ASN A 554 -2.65 -25.70 15.07
N SER A 555 -3.60 -26.62 15.30
CA SER A 555 -3.73 -27.33 16.58
C SER A 555 -2.51 -28.18 16.93
N ASP A 556 -1.80 -28.67 15.91
CA ASP A 556 -0.58 -29.47 16.02
C ASP A 556 0.68 -28.61 15.78
N GLY A 557 0.57 -27.30 16.01
CA GLY A 557 1.66 -26.34 15.82
C GLY A 557 2.87 -26.65 16.69
N HIS A 558 4.05 -26.80 16.08
CA HIS A 558 5.31 -27.09 16.73
C HIS A 558 6.44 -26.23 16.17
N VAL A 559 7.41 -25.86 17.00
CA VAL A 559 8.57 -25.08 16.60
C VAL A 559 9.85 -25.77 17.06
N ILE A 560 10.78 -25.94 16.14
CA ILE A 560 12.12 -26.46 16.44
C ILE A 560 13.14 -25.36 16.19
N MET A 561 13.89 -25.03 17.23
CA MET A 561 15.05 -24.14 17.16
C MET A 561 16.33 -24.97 17.16
N TYR A 562 17.08 -24.97 16.05
CA TYR A 562 18.39 -25.59 15.98
C TYR A 562 19.44 -24.64 16.51
N ALA A 563 20.03 -25.00 17.67
CA ALA A 563 21.00 -24.19 18.39
C ALA A 563 21.87 -25.02 19.29
N ASP A 564 23.16 -24.65 19.44
CA ASP A 564 24.08 -25.31 20.35
C ASP A 564 24.08 -24.68 21.75
N LYS A 565 23.54 -23.46 21.86
CA LYS A 565 23.34 -22.74 23.12
C LYS A 565 22.04 -21.96 23.11
N ILE A 566 21.41 -21.85 24.29
CA ILE A 566 20.24 -20.98 24.44
C ILE A 566 20.73 -19.56 24.70
N THR A 567 20.36 -18.60 23.84
CA THR A 567 20.68 -17.20 24.03
C THR A 567 19.62 -16.49 24.85
N GLU A 568 19.90 -15.27 25.31
CA GLU A 568 18.94 -14.46 26.06
C GLU A 568 17.66 -14.18 25.23
N SER A 569 17.81 -13.88 23.93
CA SER A 569 16.70 -13.68 23.02
C SER A 569 15.83 -14.93 22.84
N MET A 570 16.45 -16.11 22.75
CA MET A 570 15.73 -17.37 22.67
C MET A 570 14.96 -17.65 23.98
N GLN A 571 15.62 -17.45 25.14
CA GLN A 571 14.98 -17.67 26.44
C GLN A 571 13.76 -16.78 26.61
N LYS A 572 13.87 -15.49 26.35
CA LYS A 572 12.72 -14.55 26.42
C LYS A 572 11.57 -14.94 25.49
N ALA A 573 11.90 -15.34 24.26
CA ALA A 573 10.89 -15.77 23.30
C ALA A 573 10.16 -17.05 23.73
N MET A 574 10.89 -18.03 24.27
CA MET A 574 10.31 -19.27 24.82
C MET A 574 9.46 -19.01 26.07
N ASP A 575 9.93 -18.17 26.99
CA ASP A 575 9.21 -17.82 28.20
C ASP A 575 7.89 -17.10 27.90
N GLU A 576 7.90 -16.13 26.98
CA GLU A 576 6.67 -15.42 26.55
C GLU A 576 5.70 -16.38 25.84
N THR A 577 6.20 -17.26 24.98
CA THR A 577 5.37 -18.27 24.31
C THR A 577 4.74 -19.25 25.30
N ALA A 578 5.51 -19.71 26.29
CA ALA A 578 5.01 -20.58 27.34
C ALA A 578 3.95 -19.88 28.20
N ARG A 579 4.20 -18.62 28.61
CA ARG A 579 3.24 -17.78 29.34
C ARG A 579 1.91 -17.69 28.63
N ARG A 580 1.93 -17.34 27.33
CA ARG A 580 0.72 -17.21 26.51
C ARG A 580 -0.01 -18.54 26.38
N ARG A 581 0.74 -19.63 26.20
CA ARG A 581 0.19 -20.99 26.12
C ARG A 581 -0.53 -21.38 27.42
N GLU A 582 0.06 -21.14 28.60
CA GLU A 582 -0.54 -21.41 29.88
C GLU A 582 -1.84 -20.63 30.11
N ILE A 583 -1.86 -19.34 29.80
CA ILE A 583 -3.05 -18.48 29.90
C ILE A 583 -4.18 -19.03 29.01
N GLN A 584 -3.88 -19.37 27.75
CA GLN A 584 -4.87 -19.93 26.82
C GLN A 584 -5.37 -21.30 27.29
N MET A 585 -4.49 -22.16 27.80
CA MET A 585 -4.89 -23.48 28.36
C MET A 585 -5.83 -23.36 29.56
N ALA A 586 -5.53 -22.42 30.47
CA ALA A 586 -6.39 -22.15 31.63
C ALA A 586 -7.78 -21.67 31.19
N TYR A 587 -7.83 -20.72 30.24
CA TYR A 587 -9.06 -20.22 29.67
C TYR A 587 -9.88 -21.32 28.98
N ASN A 588 -9.24 -22.16 28.15
CA ASN A 588 -9.89 -23.25 27.43
C ASN A 588 -10.51 -24.27 28.45
N LYS A 589 -9.78 -24.57 29.51
CA LYS A 589 -10.26 -25.48 30.57
C LYS A 589 -11.47 -24.92 31.31
N GLU A 590 -11.44 -23.64 31.65
CA GLU A 590 -12.53 -22.95 32.34
C GLU A 590 -13.81 -22.91 31.51
N HIS A 591 -13.68 -22.63 30.19
CA HIS A 591 -14.80 -22.48 29.28
C HIS A 591 -15.15 -23.73 28.47
N GLY A 592 -14.46 -24.86 28.67
CA GLY A 592 -14.71 -26.12 27.97
C GLY A 592 -14.44 -26.04 26.45
N ILE A 593 -13.48 -25.20 26.03
CA ILE A 593 -13.14 -24.99 24.63
C ILE A 593 -12.12 -26.03 24.17
N THR A 594 -12.41 -26.68 23.04
CA THR A 594 -11.45 -27.57 22.35
C THR A 594 -10.80 -26.80 21.21
N PRO A 595 -9.44 -26.71 21.19
CA PRO A 595 -8.73 -26.04 20.10
C PRO A 595 -9.08 -26.63 18.73
N GLN A 596 -9.34 -25.76 17.75
CA GLN A 596 -9.64 -26.16 16.38
C GLN A 596 -8.81 -25.35 15.40
N THR A 597 -8.15 -26.04 14.46
CA THR A 597 -7.42 -25.39 13.37
C THR A 597 -8.37 -24.53 12.53
N ILE A 598 -7.95 -23.30 12.23
CA ILE A 598 -8.73 -22.36 11.43
C ILE A 598 -8.78 -22.87 9.99
N LYS A 599 -9.98 -23.08 9.45
CA LYS A 599 -10.18 -23.32 8.01
C LYS A 599 -10.53 -21.98 7.35
N LYS A 600 -9.58 -21.40 6.65
CA LYS A 600 -9.82 -20.21 5.79
C LYS A 600 -9.97 -20.64 4.34
N GLU A 601 -10.99 -20.15 3.65
CA GLU A 601 -11.08 -20.26 2.21
C GLU A 601 -9.84 -19.62 1.57
N ILE A 602 -9.31 -20.25 0.53
CA ILE A 602 -8.22 -19.69 -0.27
C ILE A 602 -8.86 -18.65 -1.18
N ARG A 603 -8.91 -17.40 -0.72
CA ARG A 603 -9.42 -16.29 -1.52
C ARG A 603 -8.40 -15.91 -2.57
N ASP A 604 -8.82 -15.77 -3.80
CA ASP A 604 -8.03 -15.14 -4.84
C ASP A 604 -7.93 -13.64 -4.55
N LEU A 605 -6.88 -13.23 -3.85
CA LEU A 605 -6.51 -11.81 -3.68
C LEU A 605 -6.18 -11.14 -5.04
N ILE A 606 -6.12 -11.94 -6.08
CA ILE A 606 -5.84 -11.55 -7.47
C ILE A 606 -7.04 -10.85 -8.13
N SER A 607 -8.25 -10.91 -7.55
CA SER A 607 -9.43 -10.28 -8.17
C SER A 607 -9.41 -8.75 -8.13
N ILE A 608 -8.63 -8.13 -7.26
CA ILE A 608 -8.48 -6.65 -7.22
C ILE A 608 -7.43 -6.19 -8.25
N THR A 609 -6.53 -7.08 -8.69
CA THR A 609 -5.48 -6.78 -9.69
C THR A 609 -5.76 -7.39 -11.07
N LYS A 610 -6.72 -8.28 -11.21
CA LYS A 610 -7.00 -9.00 -12.47
C LYS A 610 -8.19 -8.49 -13.28
N THR A 611 -8.86 -7.43 -12.90
CA THR A 611 -9.94 -6.87 -13.71
C THR A 611 -9.48 -6.33 -15.07
N ASN A 612 -8.17 -6.08 -15.26
CA ASN A 612 -7.64 -5.61 -16.54
C ASN A 612 -6.89 -6.67 -17.37
N GLU A 613 -6.68 -7.89 -16.86
CA GLU A 613 -6.08 -8.99 -17.66
C GLU A 613 -7.11 -10.01 -18.19
N ALA A 614 -8.36 -9.92 -17.78
CA ALA A 614 -9.40 -10.90 -18.16
C ALA A 614 -10.03 -10.66 -19.53
N GLU A 615 -9.73 -9.56 -20.24
CA GLU A 615 -10.20 -9.33 -21.61
C GLU A 615 -9.20 -9.76 -22.71
N VAL A 616 -8.03 -10.29 -22.35
CA VAL A 616 -7.05 -10.82 -23.33
C VAL A 616 -6.82 -12.32 -23.18
N ALA A 617 -7.58 -13.02 -22.37
CA ALA A 617 -7.51 -14.47 -22.22
C ALA A 617 -8.59 -15.16 -23.08
N GLU A 618 -8.65 -14.84 -24.37
CA GLU A 618 -9.17 -15.76 -25.37
C GLU A 618 -8.00 -16.32 -26.18
N ASP A 619 -7.86 -17.64 -26.11
CA ASP A 619 -6.93 -18.50 -26.84
C ASP A 619 -5.45 -18.45 -26.43
N THR A 620 -5.12 -19.01 -25.28
CA THR A 620 -3.79 -19.64 -25.09
C THR A 620 -3.70 -20.87 -26.03
N VAL A 621 -3.36 -20.61 -27.25
CA VAL A 621 -3.01 -21.67 -28.21
C VAL A 621 -1.77 -22.38 -27.66
N ASN A 622 -1.90 -23.64 -27.32
CA ASN A 622 -0.79 -24.45 -26.81
C ASN A 622 0.22 -24.71 -27.94
N TYR A 623 1.13 -23.78 -28.14
CA TYR A 623 2.12 -23.80 -29.22
C TYR A 623 3.07 -25.02 -29.15
N SER A 624 3.25 -25.64 -27.99
CA SER A 624 4.10 -26.83 -27.82
C SER A 624 3.49 -28.10 -28.42
N ALA A 625 2.18 -28.10 -28.69
CA ALA A 625 1.47 -29.24 -29.30
C ALA A 625 1.33 -29.12 -30.82
N MET A 626 1.76 -28.04 -31.44
CA MET A 626 1.64 -27.76 -32.87
C MET A 626 2.66 -28.55 -33.70
N ASN A 627 2.25 -29.04 -34.86
CA ASN A 627 3.15 -29.60 -35.86
C ASN A 627 3.94 -28.48 -36.58
N LYS A 628 5.04 -28.85 -37.28
CA LYS A 628 5.95 -27.90 -37.94
C LYS A 628 5.26 -26.95 -38.92
N LYS A 629 4.21 -27.38 -39.61
CA LYS A 629 3.47 -26.57 -40.60
C LYS A 629 2.57 -25.55 -39.89
N GLU A 630 1.84 -25.97 -38.86
CA GLU A 630 0.98 -25.12 -38.03
C GLU A 630 1.81 -24.05 -37.30
N ARG A 631 3.01 -24.42 -36.84
CA ARG A 631 3.94 -23.49 -36.18
C ARG A 631 4.44 -22.41 -37.13
N GLN A 632 4.77 -22.76 -38.36
CA GLN A 632 5.17 -21.79 -39.40
C GLN A 632 4.04 -20.85 -39.80
N GLU A 633 2.78 -21.33 -39.84
CA GLU A 633 1.62 -20.48 -40.08
C GLU A 633 1.37 -19.52 -38.89
N ALA A 634 1.52 -19.99 -37.64
CA ALA A 634 1.44 -19.18 -36.45
C ALA A 634 2.52 -18.09 -36.40
N ILE A 635 3.77 -18.44 -36.75
CA ILE A 635 4.88 -17.47 -36.87
C ILE A 635 4.55 -16.36 -37.86
N LYS A 636 4.01 -16.69 -39.02
CA LYS A 636 3.62 -15.69 -40.04
C LYS A 636 2.51 -14.75 -39.54
N LYS A 637 1.51 -15.31 -38.84
CA LYS A 637 0.42 -14.54 -38.27
C LYS A 637 0.91 -13.60 -37.18
N LEU A 638 1.74 -14.08 -36.27
CA LEU A 638 2.36 -13.27 -35.22
C LEU A 638 3.30 -12.19 -35.78
N GLN A 639 4.09 -12.49 -36.82
CA GLN A 639 4.91 -11.47 -37.46
C GLN A 639 4.08 -10.35 -38.11
N LYS A 640 2.91 -10.66 -38.65
CA LYS A 640 1.98 -9.65 -39.18
C LYS A 640 1.43 -8.79 -38.05
N GLN A 641 0.97 -9.39 -36.97
CA GLN A 641 0.47 -8.68 -35.79
C GLN A 641 1.56 -7.79 -35.16
N MET A 642 2.81 -8.25 -35.10
CA MET A 642 3.94 -7.48 -34.63
C MET A 642 4.16 -6.20 -35.47
N HIS A 643 4.03 -6.31 -36.82
CA HIS A 643 4.14 -5.15 -37.70
C HIS A 643 2.97 -4.18 -37.53
N GLU A 644 1.76 -4.70 -37.41
CA GLU A 644 0.54 -3.92 -37.16
C GLU A 644 0.65 -3.16 -35.82
N ALA A 645 1.12 -3.81 -34.76
CA ALA A 645 1.36 -3.16 -33.47
C ALA A 645 2.45 -2.06 -33.57
N ALA A 646 3.53 -2.32 -34.32
CA ALA A 646 4.60 -1.33 -34.53
C ALA A 646 4.11 -0.12 -35.37
N GLU A 647 3.23 -0.32 -36.35
CA GLU A 647 2.60 0.76 -37.15
C GLU A 647 1.66 1.62 -36.29
N LEU A 648 1.03 1.04 -35.27
CA LEU A 648 0.19 1.72 -34.28
C LEU A 648 1.01 2.36 -33.15
N LEU A 649 2.35 2.30 -33.22
CA LEU A 649 3.30 2.79 -32.21
C LEU A 649 3.20 2.06 -30.86
N ASP A 650 2.54 0.90 -30.80
CA ASP A 650 2.51 0.04 -29.63
C ASP A 650 3.76 -0.87 -29.59
N PHE A 651 4.87 -0.26 -29.20
CA PHE A 651 6.17 -0.93 -29.17
C PHE A 651 6.27 -2.03 -28.10
N GLU A 652 5.45 -1.96 -27.06
CA GLU A 652 5.43 -2.95 -25.97
C GLU A 652 4.77 -4.25 -26.46
N LEU A 653 3.60 -4.15 -27.07
CA LEU A 653 2.92 -5.28 -27.72
C LEU A 653 3.76 -5.85 -28.86
N ALA A 654 4.38 -5.01 -29.68
CA ALA A 654 5.29 -5.44 -30.75
C ALA A 654 6.50 -6.22 -30.19
N ALA A 655 7.07 -5.81 -29.03
CA ALA A 655 8.17 -6.51 -28.38
C ALA A 655 7.73 -7.87 -27.82
N GLN A 656 6.57 -7.96 -27.17
CA GLN A 656 6.02 -9.22 -26.65
C GLN A 656 5.76 -10.24 -27.78
N ILE A 657 5.16 -9.78 -28.88
CA ILE A 657 4.92 -10.64 -30.05
C ILE A 657 6.23 -11.08 -30.71
N ARG A 658 7.24 -10.20 -30.76
CA ARG A 658 8.59 -10.55 -31.23
C ARG A 658 9.19 -11.69 -30.41
N ASP A 659 9.09 -11.62 -29.09
CA ASP A 659 9.65 -12.62 -28.20
C ASP A 659 8.94 -13.97 -28.35
N MET A 660 7.62 -13.98 -28.52
CA MET A 660 6.86 -15.17 -28.88
C MET A 660 7.29 -15.77 -30.24
N VAL A 661 7.55 -14.94 -31.24
CA VAL A 661 8.05 -15.39 -32.54
C VAL A 661 9.45 -16.00 -32.44
N LEU A 662 10.32 -15.45 -31.59
CA LEU A 662 11.64 -15.98 -31.32
C LEU A 662 11.58 -17.32 -30.61
N GLU A 663 10.71 -17.47 -29.62
CA GLU A 663 10.47 -18.73 -28.90
C GLU A 663 9.99 -19.83 -29.85
N LEU A 664 8.96 -19.55 -30.67
CA LEU A 664 8.46 -20.49 -31.66
C LEU A 664 9.53 -20.90 -32.71
N LYS A 665 10.40 -19.99 -33.11
CA LYS A 665 11.53 -20.30 -34.01
C LYS A 665 12.61 -21.14 -33.34
N SER A 666 12.77 -21.03 -32.03
CA SER A 666 13.75 -21.82 -31.27
C SER A 666 13.32 -23.29 -31.11
N MET A 667 12.02 -23.58 -31.30
CA MET A 667 11.43 -24.92 -31.22
C MET A 667 11.49 -25.70 -32.58
N ASP A 668 11.94 -25.09 -33.66
CA ASP A 668 12.16 -25.68 -34.96
C ASP A 668 13.58 -26.26 -35.11
#